data_ad23a0e988f8e059bbf380fa8bca5636
#
_entry.id   ad23a0e988f8e059bbf380fa8bca5636
#
_cell.length_a   1.000
_cell.length_b   1.000
_cell.length_c   1.000
_cell.angle_alpha   90.00
_cell.angle_beta   90.00
_cell.angle_gamma   90.00
#
_symmetry.space_group_name_H-M   'P 1'
#
loop_
_entity.id
_entity.type
_entity.pdbx_description
1 polymer ?
#
loop_
_entity_poly.entity_id
_entity_poly.type
_entity_poly.pdbx_seq_one_letter_code
_entity_poly.pdbx_strand_id
1 'polypeptide(L)'
;MKRILVLVMVLVLFMFSTCTAEGFFFGSYTAEHSLHAVAVIGDQYVLYDTIGSHYCLYRGETLLSDLSSRTNFDTNDKMQRIYRSALCVVSDEQSFYGIEMNLDENYNTNTVKFGRGEVHRLNFEGNTTELVAELDVSPAIVKQEGSSIESMMRFIGAALSGNNLYLVFEVPLSQVESGVFFADEADIEHFALRYELGNPTPQRIPLAGGAKLIAAQGSTILYSALSADSNDVQICMLDTTTDQRTVLQTISGKEGRPAHFAYDIPNAKLYYNLNGQIFEMDATGKTTLVALFPFQDIQGLFLLSGNQIGAWTTEAWELRTIDPNAKDNIVKLSVYGGLNNSLIEDFMRANPSISIVDANSDISLIDTVLTKSSTPDVLLMRTVTDSAFIDLRERGYLLPLESEAVQSVISKMYPDVVKSVTSNGSVVALPISQTTQPMLGIDMAVWNEMNLGNAPTTWDEMFDLIERWPEILKDHRFVSLFNPELINDNARYILFRRMLNDYEYYRRNQSEPTGYNTEIFRHLLDRFSAIDFREVFKPQLASANQTLMISDLSPSARTADEEMTPLALKVSEGAQSYMATTLNVVAINPYSKNIEAAKAFVDYCAENLDPLARVELMPDENAPLRPDNYDRTLESQKEIVAEAQRLLDACENEVDRQPLEESLASKQSILEMFEDSWIASESSIAQYRAVAEHIYVYSLDSIDISNAASLGDAINRYLSGELPADSLIGELERRYVMRAQEQN
;
A
#
# COMPACT_ATOMS: atom_id res chain seq x y z
N MET A 1 -16.50 -15.49 24.36
CA MET A 1 -15.60 -14.35 24.17
C MET A 1 -14.11 -14.70 24.33
N LYS A 2 -13.59 -15.27 25.45
CA LYS A 2 -12.15 -15.62 25.52
C LYS A 2 -11.67 -16.65 24.49
N ARG A 3 -12.50 -17.59 24.04
CA ARG A 3 -12.14 -18.62 23.05
C ARG A 3 -12.10 -18.09 21.61
N ILE A 4 -12.94 -17.11 21.26
CA ILE A 4 -12.94 -16.45 19.96
C ILE A 4 -11.70 -15.53 19.83
N LEU A 5 -11.27 -14.89 20.92
CA LEU A 5 -10.08 -14.02 20.93
C LEU A 5 -8.79 -14.82 20.66
N VAL A 6 -8.70 -16.07 21.14
CA VAL A 6 -7.55 -16.95 20.91
C VAL A 6 -7.52 -17.46 19.47
N LEU A 7 -8.68 -17.77 18.87
CA LEU A 7 -8.77 -18.22 17.47
C LEU A 7 -8.37 -17.09 16.49
N VAL A 8 -8.82 -15.88 16.75
CA VAL A 8 -8.41 -14.67 15.97
C VAL A 8 -6.92 -14.40 16.16
N MET A 9 -6.36 -14.61 17.35
CA MET A 9 -4.93 -14.39 17.62
C MET A 9 -4.04 -15.44 16.93
N VAL A 10 -4.49 -16.69 16.79
CA VAL A 10 -3.75 -17.75 16.07
C VAL A 10 -3.83 -17.53 14.56
N LEU A 11 -4.99 -17.15 14.01
CA LEU A 11 -5.10 -16.77 12.59
C LEU A 11 -4.26 -15.53 12.24
N VAL A 12 -4.18 -14.57 13.15
CA VAL A 12 -3.33 -13.38 13.01
C VAL A 12 -1.83 -13.75 13.08
N LEU A 13 -1.43 -14.69 13.92
CA LEU A 13 -0.02 -15.15 14.01
C LEU A 13 0.43 -15.92 12.76
N PHE A 14 -0.47 -16.62 12.06
CA PHE A 14 -0.13 -17.30 10.81
C PHE A 14 -0.01 -16.34 9.60
N MET A 15 -0.70 -15.20 9.62
CA MET A 15 -0.50 -14.14 8.61
C MET A 15 0.76 -13.29 8.86
N PHE A 16 1.32 -13.31 10.07
CA PHE A 16 2.48 -12.46 10.42
C PHE A 16 3.86 -13.06 10.12
N SER A 17 3.97 -14.29 9.63
CA SER A 17 5.27 -14.83 9.26
C SER A 17 5.80 -14.39 7.88
N THR A 18 5.03 -13.62 7.12
CA THR A 18 5.43 -13.09 5.80
C THR A 18 5.14 -11.60 5.59
N CYS A 19 4.69 -10.87 6.61
CA CYS A 19 4.48 -9.42 6.49
C CYS A 19 5.51 -8.67 7.32
N THR A 20 6.42 -7.97 6.65
CA THR A 20 7.06 -6.78 7.19
C THR A 20 5.98 -5.75 7.48
N ALA A 21 5.97 -5.24 8.72
CA ALA A 21 4.95 -4.35 9.22
C ALA A 21 4.92 -3.03 8.43
N GLU A 22 3.84 -2.82 7.67
CA GLU A 22 3.32 -1.48 7.43
C GLU A 22 1.83 -1.58 7.09
N GLY A 23 1.00 -1.03 8.00
CA GLY A 23 -0.35 -0.55 7.73
C GLY A 23 -1.43 -1.63 7.57
N PHE A 24 -2.21 -1.84 8.62
CA PHE A 24 -3.54 -2.44 8.49
C PHE A 24 -4.41 -1.58 7.58
N PHE A 25 -4.46 -1.92 6.30
CA PHE A 25 -5.57 -1.60 5.43
C PHE A 25 -6.20 -2.91 5.00
N PHE A 26 -7.45 -3.12 5.38
CA PHE A 26 -8.31 -4.08 4.73
C PHE A 26 -8.61 -3.59 3.31
N GLY A 27 -7.63 -3.76 2.43
CA GLY A 27 -7.80 -3.76 1.00
C GLY A 27 -7.31 -5.13 0.57
N SER A 28 -8.19 -5.94 0.01
CA SER A 28 -7.84 -7.23 -0.55
C SER A 28 -6.89 -7.03 -1.73
N TYR A 29 -5.59 -6.99 -1.47
CA TYR A 29 -4.60 -7.26 -2.49
C TYR A 29 -4.67 -8.76 -2.76
N THR A 30 -5.40 -9.15 -3.74
CA THR A 30 -5.22 -10.45 -4.39
C THR A 30 -4.10 -10.28 -5.41
N ALA A 31 -2.86 -10.43 -4.96
CA ALA A 31 -1.74 -10.58 -5.87
C ALA A 31 -2.06 -11.72 -6.85
N GLU A 32 -1.76 -11.54 -8.13
CA GLU A 32 -1.92 -12.63 -9.11
C GLU A 32 -1.03 -13.82 -8.78
N HIS A 33 0.10 -13.55 -8.14
CA HIS A 33 1.13 -14.52 -7.73
C HIS A 33 1.64 -14.19 -6.32
N SER A 34 2.05 -15.23 -5.61
CA SER A 34 2.85 -15.10 -4.40
C SER A 34 4.07 -16.00 -4.53
N LEU A 35 5.14 -15.43 -5.10
CA LEU A 35 6.35 -16.16 -5.48
C LEU A 35 7.31 -16.28 -4.29
N HIS A 36 7.84 -17.47 -4.06
CA HIS A 36 8.69 -17.73 -2.91
C HIS A 36 10.08 -18.30 -3.23
N ALA A 37 10.25 -18.88 -4.40
CA ALA A 37 11.53 -19.49 -4.75
C ALA A 37 11.67 -19.65 -6.26
N VAL A 38 12.91 -19.68 -6.73
CA VAL A 38 13.27 -19.92 -8.13
C VAL A 38 14.40 -20.95 -8.22
N ALA A 39 14.25 -21.92 -9.10
CA ALA A 39 15.32 -22.84 -9.51
C ALA A 39 15.52 -22.81 -11.02
N VAL A 40 16.74 -22.99 -11.50
CA VAL A 40 17.12 -22.81 -12.91
C VAL A 40 17.88 -24.01 -13.45
N ILE A 41 17.56 -24.44 -14.68
CA ILE A 41 18.35 -25.40 -15.48
C ILE A 41 18.44 -24.86 -16.92
N GLY A 42 19.60 -24.36 -17.32
CA GLY A 42 19.81 -23.84 -18.66
C GLY A 42 18.95 -22.62 -18.98
N ASP A 43 18.01 -22.77 -19.91
CA ASP A 43 17.03 -21.73 -20.32
C ASP A 43 15.64 -21.92 -19.69
N GLN A 44 15.50 -22.91 -18.82
CA GLN A 44 14.26 -23.18 -18.10
C GLN A 44 14.40 -22.81 -16.61
N TYR A 45 13.30 -22.39 -16.02
CA TYR A 45 13.23 -22.13 -14.59
C TYR A 45 11.86 -22.49 -14.03
N VAL A 46 11.86 -22.82 -12.74
CA VAL A 46 10.65 -23.12 -11.97
C VAL A 46 10.45 -22.03 -10.94
N LEU A 47 9.28 -21.43 -10.93
CA LEU A 47 8.79 -20.57 -9.86
C LEU A 47 7.86 -21.38 -8.96
N TYR A 48 7.96 -21.20 -7.65
CA TYR A 48 6.96 -21.71 -6.73
C TYR A 48 6.00 -20.59 -6.35
N ASP A 49 4.71 -20.78 -6.73
CA ASP A 49 3.62 -19.87 -6.41
C ASP A 49 2.77 -20.45 -5.28
N THR A 50 2.68 -19.73 -4.15
CA THR A 50 1.92 -20.17 -2.99
C THR A 50 0.42 -19.97 -3.14
N ILE A 51 -0.04 -19.07 -4.05
CA ILE A 51 -1.44 -18.94 -4.41
C ILE A 51 -1.83 -20.14 -5.26
N GLY A 52 -2.38 -21.15 -4.70
CA GLY A 52 -2.69 -22.41 -5.36
C GLY A 52 -1.63 -23.49 -5.18
N SER A 53 -0.50 -23.18 -4.57
CA SER A 53 0.57 -24.15 -4.25
C SER A 53 1.10 -24.88 -5.48
N HIS A 54 1.52 -24.13 -6.51
CA HIS A 54 1.99 -24.67 -7.78
C HIS A 54 3.49 -24.44 -8.02
N TYR A 55 4.13 -25.43 -8.61
CA TYR A 55 5.44 -25.29 -9.25
C TYR A 55 5.24 -25.01 -10.72
N CYS A 56 5.55 -23.81 -11.17
CA CYS A 56 5.34 -23.35 -12.54
C CYS A 56 6.63 -23.39 -13.33
N LEU A 57 6.71 -24.22 -14.38
CA LEU A 57 7.86 -24.34 -15.27
C LEU A 57 7.76 -23.35 -16.42
N TYR A 58 8.78 -22.54 -16.61
CA TYR A 58 8.86 -21.54 -17.68
C TYR A 58 10.06 -21.72 -18.58
N ARG A 59 9.93 -21.20 -19.82
CA ARG A 59 11.05 -20.89 -20.73
C ARG A 59 10.85 -19.50 -21.30
N GLY A 60 11.78 -18.58 -21.04
CA GLY A 60 11.51 -17.16 -21.27
C GLY A 60 10.30 -16.73 -20.45
N GLU A 61 9.33 -16.06 -21.05
CA GLU A 61 8.07 -15.65 -20.41
C GLU A 61 6.94 -16.65 -20.62
N THR A 62 7.21 -17.79 -21.28
CA THR A 62 6.19 -18.80 -21.61
C THR A 62 6.08 -19.85 -20.52
N LEU A 63 4.90 -19.96 -19.91
CA LEU A 63 4.56 -21.10 -19.04
C LEU A 63 4.48 -22.37 -19.89
N LEU A 64 5.32 -23.36 -19.55
CA LEU A 64 5.35 -24.66 -20.23
C LEU A 64 4.44 -25.66 -19.54
N SER A 65 4.44 -25.70 -18.23
CA SER A 65 3.66 -26.62 -17.41
C SER A 65 3.57 -26.12 -15.97
N ASP A 66 2.52 -26.53 -15.29
CA ASP A 66 2.36 -26.36 -13.87
C ASP A 66 2.15 -27.71 -13.17
N LEU A 67 2.62 -27.81 -11.95
CA LEU A 67 2.55 -29.00 -11.12
C LEU A 67 2.08 -28.61 -9.72
N SER A 68 0.89 -29.07 -9.32
CA SER A 68 0.39 -28.83 -7.98
C SER A 68 1.31 -29.45 -6.95
N SER A 69 1.78 -28.67 -5.96
CA SER A 69 2.35 -29.25 -4.78
C SER A 69 1.22 -30.01 -4.06
N ARG A 70 1.50 -31.25 -3.64
CA ARG A 70 0.46 -32.08 -3.03
C ARG A 70 0.12 -31.55 -1.64
N THR A 71 -0.74 -30.55 -1.57
CA THR A 71 -1.49 -30.24 -0.35
C THR A 71 -2.56 -31.32 -0.14
N ASN A 72 -2.15 -32.50 0.30
CA ASN A 72 -3.11 -33.51 0.72
C ASN A 72 -3.56 -33.16 2.13
N PHE A 73 -4.77 -32.67 2.26
CA PHE A 73 -5.47 -32.66 3.53
C PHE A 73 -5.90 -34.10 3.85
N ASP A 74 -5.13 -34.80 4.65
CA ASP A 74 -5.59 -36.06 5.21
C ASP A 74 -6.23 -35.78 6.58
N THR A 75 -7.56 -35.77 6.62
CA THR A 75 -8.32 -35.57 7.86
C THR A 75 -8.54 -36.92 8.52
N ASN A 76 -7.51 -37.43 9.20
CA ASN A 76 -7.57 -38.77 9.82
C ASN A 76 -8.28 -38.83 11.18
N ASP A 77 -8.72 -37.76 11.75
CA ASP A 77 -9.64 -37.72 12.91
C ASP A 77 -10.10 -36.29 13.19
N LYS A 78 -11.32 -36.13 13.55
CA LYS A 78 -12.23 -35.01 13.72
C LYS A 78 -11.72 -33.57 13.97
N MET A 79 -10.39 -33.33 14.13
CA MET A 79 -9.82 -32.00 14.36
C MET A 79 -8.29 -31.98 14.14
N GLN A 80 -7.73 -32.95 13.44
CA GLN A 80 -6.33 -33.00 13.08
C GLN A 80 -6.19 -32.77 11.57
N ARG A 81 -5.41 -31.78 11.20
CA ARG A 81 -5.02 -31.52 9.80
C ARG A 81 -3.55 -31.85 9.64
N ILE A 82 -3.24 -32.69 8.68
CA ILE A 82 -1.88 -32.89 8.22
C ILE A 82 -1.80 -32.28 6.84
N TYR A 83 -0.97 -31.27 6.69
CA TYR A 83 -0.74 -30.66 5.39
C TYR A 83 0.75 -30.52 5.10
N ARG A 84 1.09 -30.46 3.82
CA ARG A 84 2.43 -30.20 3.33
C ARG A 84 2.50 -28.77 2.85
N SER A 85 3.57 -28.09 3.24
CA SER A 85 3.87 -26.75 2.78
C SER A 85 5.21 -26.79 2.05
N ALA A 86 5.25 -26.32 0.82
CA ALA A 86 6.51 -26.19 0.13
C ALA A 86 7.33 -25.07 0.76
N LEU A 87 8.60 -25.39 1.03
CA LEU A 87 9.56 -24.45 1.60
C LEU A 87 10.30 -23.69 0.49
N CYS A 88 10.71 -24.42 -0.56
CA CYS A 88 11.44 -23.86 -1.69
C CYS A 88 11.51 -24.84 -2.86
N VAL A 89 12.07 -24.38 -3.97
CA VAL A 89 12.48 -25.18 -5.12
C VAL A 89 13.99 -25.04 -5.34
N VAL A 90 14.64 -26.12 -5.69
CA VAL A 90 16.07 -26.16 -6.04
C VAL A 90 16.27 -27.01 -7.29
N SER A 91 17.43 -26.93 -7.91
CA SER A 91 17.79 -27.77 -9.07
C SER A 91 19.21 -28.31 -8.98
N ASP A 92 19.43 -29.44 -9.61
CA ASP A 92 20.75 -29.88 -10.06
C ASP A 92 20.90 -29.60 -11.58
N GLU A 93 21.86 -30.21 -12.23
CA GLU A 93 22.09 -30.00 -13.67
C GLU A 93 20.99 -30.62 -14.57
N GLN A 94 20.12 -31.47 -14.02
CA GLN A 94 19.18 -32.31 -14.81
C GLN A 94 17.74 -32.26 -14.33
N SER A 95 17.50 -31.93 -13.07
CA SER A 95 16.19 -32.07 -12.45
C SER A 95 15.87 -30.92 -11.49
N PHE A 96 14.59 -30.59 -11.40
CA PHE A 96 14.05 -29.70 -10.39
C PHE A 96 13.54 -30.51 -9.19
N TYR A 97 13.68 -29.94 -7.99
CA TYR A 97 13.24 -30.56 -6.75
C TYR A 97 12.48 -29.57 -5.90
N GLY A 98 11.28 -29.96 -5.47
CA GLY A 98 10.52 -29.26 -4.42
C GLY A 98 10.94 -29.76 -3.05
N ILE A 99 11.12 -28.85 -2.10
CA ILE A 99 11.36 -29.17 -0.70
C ILE A 99 10.12 -28.82 0.08
N GLU A 100 9.50 -29.82 0.68
CA GLU A 100 8.21 -29.70 1.36
C GLU A 100 8.35 -30.07 2.84
N MET A 101 7.51 -29.42 3.67
CA MET A 101 7.46 -29.66 5.11
C MET A 101 6.10 -30.24 5.47
N ASN A 102 6.11 -31.30 6.28
CA ASN A 102 4.89 -31.83 6.86
C ASN A 102 4.53 -31.05 8.13
N LEU A 103 3.28 -30.60 8.21
CA LEU A 103 2.72 -29.88 9.35
C LEU A 103 1.52 -30.69 9.89
N ASP A 104 1.52 -30.93 11.21
CA ASP A 104 0.44 -31.59 11.93
C ASP A 104 -0.20 -30.55 12.88
N GLU A 105 -1.40 -30.11 12.52
CA GLU A 105 -2.22 -29.20 13.34
C GLU A 105 -3.33 -29.98 14.04
N ASN A 106 -3.41 -29.86 15.35
CA ASN A 106 -4.48 -30.43 16.14
C ASN A 106 -5.28 -29.33 16.85
N TYR A 107 -6.47 -29.05 16.35
CA TYR A 107 -7.34 -27.99 16.88
C TYR A 107 -7.93 -28.31 18.26
N ASN A 108 -8.06 -29.60 18.63
CA ASN A 108 -8.56 -29.97 19.97
C ASN A 108 -7.56 -29.66 21.07
N THR A 109 -6.29 -29.83 20.77
CA THR A 109 -5.19 -29.62 21.71
C THR A 109 -4.48 -28.29 21.50
N ASN A 110 -4.86 -27.54 20.44
CA ASN A 110 -4.20 -26.32 20.01
C ASN A 110 -2.67 -26.53 19.85
N THR A 111 -2.31 -27.61 19.15
CA THR A 111 -0.89 -27.96 18.90
C THR A 111 -0.58 -27.84 17.43
N VAL A 112 0.60 -27.28 17.13
CA VAL A 112 1.22 -27.31 15.79
C VAL A 112 2.55 -28.01 15.94
N LYS A 113 2.78 -29.07 15.15
CA LYS A 113 4.03 -29.81 15.13
C LYS A 113 4.57 -29.89 13.71
N PHE A 114 5.85 -29.63 13.58
CA PHE A 114 6.57 -29.87 12.33
C PHE A 114 6.98 -31.34 12.26
N GLY A 115 6.60 -31.98 11.17
CA GLY A 115 7.05 -33.34 10.85
C GLY A 115 8.43 -33.33 10.18
N ARG A 116 8.69 -34.35 9.37
CA ARG A 116 9.90 -34.40 8.55
C ARG A 116 9.77 -33.52 7.33
N GLY A 117 10.89 -32.98 6.84
CA GLY A 117 10.97 -32.42 5.51
C GLY A 117 11.06 -33.52 4.46
N GLU A 118 10.60 -33.27 3.27
CA GLU A 118 10.64 -34.18 2.12
C GLU A 118 11.23 -33.46 0.91
N VAL A 119 12.08 -34.16 0.14
CA VAL A 119 12.61 -33.69 -1.14
C VAL A 119 11.94 -34.49 -2.24
N HIS A 120 11.23 -33.82 -3.11
CA HIS A 120 10.50 -34.41 -4.22
C HIS A 120 11.11 -33.99 -5.55
N ARG A 121 11.45 -34.94 -6.42
CA ARG A 121 11.77 -34.65 -7.82
C ARG A 121 10.49 -34.25 -8.54
N LEU A 122 10.52 -33.13 -9.27
CA LEU A 122 9.39 -32.61 -10.04
C LEU A 122 9.42 -33.17 -11.48
N ASN A 123 8.40 -33.90 -11.87
CA ASN A 123 8.24 -34.43 -13.21
C ASN A 123 7.07 -33.73 -13.90
N PHE A 124 7.37 -32.67 -14.65
CA PHE A 124 6.38 -31.88 -15.36
C PHE A 124 5.74 -32.60 -16.54
N GLU A 125 6.45 -33.49 -17.23
CA GLU A 125 5.90 -34.26 -18.33
C GLU A 125 4.85 -35.29 -17.86
N GLY A 126 5.11 -35.92 -16.72
CA GLY A 126 4.22 -36.89 -16.10
C GLY A 126 3.18 -36.33 -15.17
N ASN A 127 3.24 -35.02 -14.87
CA ASN A 127 2.43 -34.34 -13.83
C ASN A 127 2.49 -35.08 -12.48
N THR A 128 3.69 -35.45 -12.04
CA THR A 128 3.92 -36.25 -10.84
C THR A 128 5.13 -35.75 -10.04
N THR A 129 5.13 -36.05 -8.75
CA THR A 129 6.31 -35.86 -7.87
C THR A 129 6.81 -37.21 -7.39
N GLU A 130 8.13 -37.37 -7.25
CA GLU A 130 8.80 -38.57 -6.75
C GLU A 130 9.54 -38.22 -5.47
N LEU A 131 9.25 -38.89 -4.36
CA LEU A 131 10.00 -38.73 -3.11
C LEU A 131 11.42 -39.24 -3.29
N VAL A 132 12.41 -38.38 -3.12
CA VAL A 132 13.84 -38.66 -3.25
C VAL A 132 14.52 -38.84 -1.90
N ALA A 133 14.15 -38.00 -0.91
CA ALA A 133 14.77 -38.07 0.43
C ALA A 133 13.81 -37.52 1.48
N GLU A 134 13.95 -38.01 2.72
CA GLU A 134 13.39 -37.41 3.93
C GLU A 134 14.49 -36.62 4.65
N LEU A 135 14.11 -35.52 5.30
CA LEU A 135 14.99 -34.59 6.01
C LEU A 135 14.58 -34.48 7.49
N ASP A 136 15.52 -34.61 8.40
CA ASP A 136 15.30 -34.23 9.80
C ASP A 136 15.50 -32.72 9.97
N VAL A 137 14.42 -32.01 10.10
CA VAL A 137 14.41 -30.55 10.26
C VAL A 137 14.33 -30.09 11.71
N SER A 138 14.36 -31.02 12.67
CA SER A 138 14.31 -30.70 14.09
C SER A 138 15.35 -29.67 14.56
N PRO A 139 16.56 -29.57 13.96
CA PRO A 139 17.50 -28.50 14.30
C PRO A 139 17.08 -27.10 13.89
N ALA A 140 16.07 -26.98 13.02
CA ALA A 140 15.48 -25.68 12.58
C ALA A 140 14.15 -25.38 13.25
N ILE A 141 13.74 -26.12 14.29
CA ILE A 141 12.48 -25.95 14.98
C ILE A 141 12.72 -25.41 16.39
N VAL A 142 11.97 -24.38 16.75
CA VAL A 142 11.99 -23.76 18.08
C VAL A 142 10.74 -24.17 18.84
N LYS A 143 10.95 -24.66 20.10
CA LYS A 143 9.86 -24.87 21.06
C LYS A 143 9.93 -23.76 22.10
N GLN A 144 8.88 -22.97 22.23
CA GLN A 144 8.74 -22.08 23.37
C GLN A 144 8.45 -22.90 24.63
N GLU A 145 9.17 -22.65 25.72
CA GLU A 145 8.97 -23.31 26.99
C GLU A 145 7.53 -23.04 27.48
N GLY A 146 6.75 -24.12 27.69
CA GLY A 146 5.34 -24.03 28.08
C GLY A 146 4.34 -23.85 26.93
N SER A 147 4.78 -23.78 25.67
CA SER A 147 3.93 -23.73 24.48
C SER A 147 3.70 -25.13 23.89
N SER A 148 2.47 -25.36 23.42
CA SER A 148 2.14 -26.54 22.60
C SER A 148 2.38 -26.30 21.10
N ILE A 149 2.89 -25.11 20.74
CA ILE A 149 3.13 -24.69 19.35
C ILE A 149 4.64 -24.74 19.09
N GLU A 150 5.02 -25.49 18.08
CA GLU A 150 6.35 -25.46 17.49
C GLU A 150 6.41 -24.39 16.40
N SER A 151 7.50 -23.64 16.32
CA SER A 151 7.74 -22.66 15.26
C SER A 151 8.99 -23.02 14.49
N MET A 152 8.95 -22.91 13.17
CA MET A 152 10.13 -23.03 12.34
C MET A 152 10.94 -21.73 12.41
N MET A 153 12.28 -21.87 12.49
CA MET A 153 13.20 -20.74 12.33
C MET A 153 13.03 -20.14 10.93
N ARG A 154 13.29 -18.85 10.77
CA ARG A 154 13.11 -18.20 9.49
C ARG A 154 14.04 -18.80 8.44
N PHE A 155 13.44 -19.38 7.41
CA PHE A 155 14.16 -19.89 6.25
C PHE A 155 14.57 -18.74 5.34
N ILE A 156 15.82 -18.72 4.87
CA ILE A 156 16.36 -17.63 4.04
C ILE A 156 16.96 -18.08 2.71
N GLY A 157 17.09 -19.38 2.47
CA GLY A 157 17.53 -19.86 1.17
C GLY A 157 17.95 -21.34 1.15
N ALA A 158 17.99 -21.90 -0.06
CA ALA A 158 18.43 -23.25 -0.32
C ALA A 158 19.31 -23.33 -1.56
N ALA A 159 20.19 -24.32 -1.59
CA ALA A 159 20.94 -24.72 -2.79
C ALA A 159 21.21 -26.22 -2.78
N LEU A 160 21.18 -26.81 -3.99
CA LEU A 160 21.53 -28.19 -4.21
C LEU A 160 22.79 -28.24 -5.08
N SER A 161 23.77 -29.04 -4.68
CA SER A 161 24.97 -29.29 -5.49
C SER A 161 25.40 -30.75 -5.39
N GLY A 162 25.22 -31.48 -6.48
CA GLY A 162 25.40 -32.93 -6.49
C GLY A 162 24.47 -33.59 -5.48
N ASN A 163 25.04 -34.29 -4.49
CA ASN A 163 24.29 -34.97 -3.44
C ASN A 163 24.14 -34.16 -2.14
N ASN A 164 24.60 -32.89 -2.13
CA ASN A 164 24.53 -32.02 -0.95
C ASN A 164 23.43 -30.99 -1.11
N LEU A 165 22.44 -31.04 -0.19
CA LEU A 165 21.40 -30.02 -0.05
C LEU A 165 21.74 -29.11 1.13
N TYR A 166 21.72 -27.81 0.92
CA TYR A 166 21.92 -26.77 1.92
C TYR A 166 20.64 -26.01 2.16
N LEU A 167 20.18 -25.95 3.40
CA LEU A 167 19.05 -25.10 3.84
C LEU A 167 19.61 -24.09 4.84
N VAL A 168 19.38 -22.80 4.60
CA VAL A 168 19.91 -21.71 5.44
C VAL A 168 18.79 -21.09 6.25
N PHE A 169 19.04 -20.89 7.53
CA PHE A 169 18.11 -20.36 8.52
C PHE A 169 18.73 -19.24 9.33
N GLU A 170 17.86 -18.37 9.85
CA GLU A 170 18.19 -17.38 10.88
C GLU A 170 17.32 -17.56 12.12
N VAL A 171 17.90 -17.29 13.29
CA VAL A 171 17.21 -17.34 14.56
C VAL A 171 17.58 -16.14 15.43
N PRO A 172 16.61 -15.43 16.02
CA PRO A 172 16.88 -14.38 17.02
C PRO A 172 17.49 -15.01 18.28
N LEU A 173 18.63 -14.48 18.77
CA LEU A 173 19.28 -14.92 19.99
C LEU A 173 18.55 -14.47 21.26
N SER A 174 17.78 -13.38 21.20
CA SER A 174 16.95 -12.89 22.30
C SER A 174 15.53 -13.41 22.15
N GLN A 175 15.05 -14.16 23.15
CA GLN A 175 13.61 -14.40 23.32
C GLN A 175 12.95 -13.07 23.67
N VAL A 176 12.27 -12.44 22.71
CA VAL A 176 11.48 -11.23 22.97
C VAL A 176 10.20 -11.66 23.69
N GLU A 177 10.09 -11.31 24.97
CA GLU A 177 8.92 -11.60 25.84
C GLU A 177 7.61 -10.93 25.39
N SER A 178 7.61 -10.17 24.33
CA SER A 178 6.40 -9.52 23.77
C SER A 178 6.48 -9.45 22.25
N GLY A 179 5.81 -10.32 21.59
CA GLY A 179 5.29 -10.39 20.21
C GLY A 179 5.67 -9.36 19.12
N VAL A 180 6.70 -8.56 19.27
CA VAL A 180 7.19 -7.59 18.28
C VAL A 180 8.66 -7.89 18.03
N PHE A 181 8.97 -8.44 16.87
CA PHE A 181 10.32 -8.78 16.42
C PHE A 181 11.05 -7.54 15.89
N PHE A 182 11.74 -6.82 16.75
CA PHE A 182 12.85 -5.94 16.36
C PHE A 182 14.09 -6.39 17.14
N ALA A 183 14.77 -7.43 16.61
CA ALA A 183 16.10 -7.76 17.09
C ALA A 183 17.11 -6.97 16.25
N ASP A 184 18.10 -6.35 16.92
CA ASP A 184 19.27 -5.83 16.20
C ASP A 184 19.92 -6.98 15.42
N GLU A 185 20.39 -6.74 14.19
CA GLU A 185 21.03 -7.77 13.35
C GLU A 185 22.21 -8.49 14.06
N ALA A 186 22.79 -7.87 15.08
CA ALA A 186 23.81 -8.45 15.94
C ALA A 186 23.32 -9.61 16.83
N ASP A 187 22.00 -9.68 17.07
CA ASP A 187 21.37 -10.68 17.92
C ASP A 187 20.74 -11.82 17.13
N ILE A 188 21.06 -11.94 15.83
CA ILE A 188 20.54 -12.99 14.95
C ILE A 188 21.65 -13.98 14.61
N GLU A 189 21.45 -15.25 14.99
CA GLU A 189 22.30 -16.34 14.54
C GLU A 189 21.89 -16.84 13.16
N HIS A 190 22.88 -17.05 12.27
CA HIS A 190 22.68 -17.63 10.95
C HIS A 190 23.41 -18.96 10.86
N PHE A 191 22.75 -19.97 10.30
CA PHE A 191 23.33 -21.26 10.10
C PHE A 191 22.80 -21.98 8.86
N ALA A 192 23.57 -22.91 8.31
CA ALA A 192 23.13 -23.83 7.28
C ALA A 192 22.92 -25.23 7.86
N LEU A 193 21.91 -25.94 7.39
CA LEU A 193 21.77 -27.38 7.52
C LEU A 193 22.19 -28.01 6.20
N ARG A 194 23.29 -28.80 6.25
CA ARG A 194 23.76 -29.59 5.13
C ARG A 194 23.26 -31.01 5.25
N TYR A 195 22.54 -31.46 4.27
CA TYR A 195 22.11 -32.85 4.11
C TYR A 195 22.88 -33.51 2.98
N GLU A 196 23.26 -34.74 3.16
CA GLU A 196 23.63 -35.63 2.07
C GLU A 196 22.37 -36.39 1.67
N LEU A 197 21.91 -36.25 0.41
CA LEU A 197 20.67 -36.88 -0.04
C LEU A 197 20.72 -38.40 0.17
N GLY A 198 19.71 -38.92 0.87
CA GLY A 198 19.70 -40.32 1.36
C GLY A 198 20.11 -40.49 2.82
N ASN A 199 20.63 -39.44 3.48
CA ASN A 199 20.85 -39.40 4.92
C ASN A 199 19.97 -38.26 5.52
N PRO A 200 18.94 -38.57 6.31
CA PRO A 200 18.05 -37.57 6.84
C PRO A 200 18.68 -36.63 7.89
N THR A 201 19.83 -37.03 8.49
CA THR A 201 20.45 -36.27 9.59
C THR A 201 21.35 -35.16 9.04
N PRO A 202 21.08 -33.87 9.32
CA PRO A 202 21.91 -32.79 8.83
C PRO A 202 23.15 -32.54 9.66
N GLN A 203 24.16 -31.95 9.04
CA GLN A 203 25.23 -31.21 9.70
C GLN A 203 24.84 -29.75 9.84
N ARG A 204 24.82 -29.21 11.08
CA ARG A 204 24.64 -27.77 11.32
C ARG A 204 25.96 -27.03 11.17
N ILE A 205 25.98 -25.98 10.39
CA ILE A 205 27.16 -25.19 10.02
C ILE A 205 26.85 -23.72 10.37
N PRO A 206 27.59 -23.10 11.33
CA PRO A 206 27.40 -21.70 11.67
C PRO A 206 27.84 -20.79 10.52
N LEU A 207 27.05 -19.70 10.26
CA LEU A 207 27.36 -18.69 9.27
C LEU A 207 27.61 -17.33 9.95
N ALA A 208 28.15 -16.38 9.21
CA ALA A 208 28.33 -15.02 9.70
C ALA A 208 27.00 -14.28 9.78
N GLY A 209 26.95 -13.19 10.56
CA GLY A 209 25.76 -12.34 10.68
C GLY A 209 25.30 -11.78 9.35
N GLY A 210 23.99 -11.74 9.13
CA GLY A 210 23.37 -11.30 7.88
C GLY A 210 23.63 -12.21 6.69
N ALA A 211 23.92 -13.51 6.93
CA ALA A 211 24.24 -14.46 5.86
C ALA A 211 23.04 -14.71 4.96
N LYS A 212 23.26 -14.60 3.63
CA LYS A 212 22.30 -15.04 2.60
C LYS A 212 23.02 -15.95 1.61
N LEU A 213 22.45 -17.12 1.37
CA LEU A 213 23.02 -18.09 0.43
C LEU A 213 22.98 -17.54 -0.99
N ILE A 214 24.07 -17.68 -1.74
CA ILE A 214 24.19 -17.26 -3.15
C ILE A 214 24.24 -18.47 -4.05
N ALA A 215 25.13 -19.43 -3.75
CA ALA A 215 25.36 -20.63 -4.57
C ALA A 215 25.97 -21.73 -3.73
N ALA A 216 25.96 -22.97 -4.26
CA ALA A 216 26.70 -24.09 -3.73
C ALA A 216 27.44 -24.83 -4.86
N GLN A 217 28.64 -25.34 -4.57
CA GLN A 217 29.43 -26.19 -5.47
C GLN A 217 30.13 -27.30 -4.67
N GLY A 218 29.64 -28.51 -4.78
CA GLY A 218 30.12 -29.64 -3.97
C GLY A 218 29.97 -29.41 -2.46
N SER A 219 31.07 -29.40 -1.72
CA SER A 219 31.10 -29.09 -0.30
C SER A 219 31.30 -27.60 0.01
N THR A 220 31.34 -26.77 -0.99
CA THR A 220 31.57 -25.31 -0.84
C THR A 220 30.27 -24.54 -1.02
N ILE A 221 30.01 -23.61 -0.11
CA ILE A 221 28.93 -22.64 -0.25
C ILE A 221 29.47 -21.23 -0.43
N LEU A 222 28.80 -20.46 -1.27
CA LEU A 222 29.03 -19.04 -1.45
C LEU A 222 27.85 -18.30 -0.81
N TYR A 223 28.13 -17.33 0.06
CA TYR A 223 27.10 -16.56 0.74
C TYR A 223 27.53 -15.09 0.95
N SER A 224 26.59 -14.18 1.03
CA SER A 224 26.85 -12.83 1.47
C SER A 224 26.76 -12.75 2.99
N ALA A 225 27.53 -11.85 3.61
CA ALA A 225 27.47 -11.54 5.03
C ALA A 225 27.68 -10.05 5.25
N LEU A 226 27.14 -9.51 6.35
CA LEU A 226 27.37 -8.12 6.71
C LEU A 226 28.74 -7.94 7.36
N SER A 227 29.35 -6.80 7.10
CA SER A 227 30.52 -6.37 7.86
C SER A 227 30.06 -5.85 9.22
N ALA A 228 30.77 -6.20 10.28
CA ALA A 228 30.39 -5.84 11.65
C ALA A 228 30.35 -4.33 11.93
N ASP A 229 31.11 -3.53 11.16
CA ASP A 229 31.32 -2.12 11.43
C ASP A 229 30.81 -1.17 10.34
N SER A 230 30.15 -1.70 9.29
CA SER A 230 29.70 -0.90 8.14
C SER A 230 28.53 -1.56 7.40
N ASN A 231 27.85 -0.78 6.55
CA ASN A 231 26.84 -1.33 5.62
C ASN A 231 27.48 -2.15 4.45
N ASP A 232 28.77 -2.41 4.51
CA ASP A 232 29.46 -3.17 3.47
C ASP A 232 29.04 -4.65 3.53
N VAL A 233 28.94 -5.26 2.37
CA VAL A 233 28.59 -6.67 2.23
C VAL A 233 29.84 -7.47 1.82
N GLN A 234 30.17 -8.49 2.59
CA GLN A 234 31.23 -9.42 2.30
C GLN A 234 30.68 -10.63 1.53
N ILE A 235 31.33 -10.99 0.45
CA ILE A 235 31.10 -12.26 -0.27
C ILE A 235 32.05 -13.29 0.26
N CYS A 236 31.50 -14.32 0.92
CA CYS A 236 32.22 -15.34 1.63
C CYS A 236 32.07 -16.69 0.95
N MET A 237 33.18 -17.40 0.87
CA MET A 237 33.23 -18.81 0.48
C MET A 237 33.55 -19.67 1.73
N LEU A 238 32.78 -20.71 1.98
CA LEU A 238 32.96 -21.64 3.09
C LEU A 238 33.07 -23.08 2.57
N ASP A 239 34.17 -23.73 2.81
CA ASP A 239 34.26 -25.17 2.66
C ASP A 239 33.66 -25.86 3.89
N THR A 240 32.50 -26.48 3.71
CA THR A 240 31.71 -27.09 4.77
C THR A 240 32.30 -28.39 5.33
N THR A 241 33.37 -28.93 4.74
CA THR A 241 34.07 -30.10 5.24
C THR A 241 35.25 -29.76 6.13
N THR A 242 35.90 -28.62 5.86
CA THR A 242 37.08 -28.16 6.60
C THR A 242 36.76 -26.99 7.52
N ASP A 243 35.58 -26.44 7.44
CA ASP A 243 35.15 -25.22 8.13
C ASP A 243 36.00 -23.96 7.79
N GLN A 244 36.69 -24.01 6.63
CA GLN A 244 37.56 -22.93 6.18
C GLN A 244 36.75 -21.85 5.47
N ARG A 245 36.69 -20.65 6.06
CA ARG A 245 36.04 -19.46 5.50
C ARG A 245 37.07 -18.57 4.81
N THR A 246 36.74 -18.10 3.63
CA THR A 246 37.50 -17.10 2.86
C THR A 246 36.58 -15.97 2.42
N VAL A 247 36.96 -14.74 2.71
CA VAL A 247 36.28 -13.55 2.12
C VAL A 247 36.86 -13.33 0.73
N LEU A 248 36.04 -13.49 -0.28
CA LEU A 248 36.42 -13.30 -1.67
C LEU A 248 36.46 -11.83 -2.03
N GLN A 249 35.44 -11.08 -1.63
CA GLN A 249 35.29 -9.66 -1.95
C GLN A 249 34.45 -8.93 -0.89
N THR A 250 34.62 -7.60 -0.86
CA THR A 250 33.78 -6.70 -0.06
C THR A 250 33.19 -5.64 -0.99
N ILE A 251 31.88 -5.49 -0.98
CA ILE A 251 31.12 -4.51 -1.75
C ILE A 251 30.74 -3.36 -0.82
N SER A 252 31.09 -2.13 -1.21
CA SER A 252 30.77 -0.95 -0.38
C SER A 252 29.28 -0.67 -0.32
N GLY A 253 28.76 -0.44 0.88
CA GLY A 253 27.38 -0.03 1.14
C GLY A 253 27.16 1.49 1.15
N LYS A 254 28.08 2.28 0.62
CA LYS A 254 27.97 3.78 0.64
C LYS A 254 26.82 4.33 -0.21
N GLU A 255 26.50 3.67 -1.33
CA GLU A 255 25.42 4.08 -2.24
C GLU A 255 24.10 3.33 -2.00
N GLY A 256 24.04 2.58 -0.94
CA GLY A 256 22.97 1.67 -0.57
C GLY A 256 23.50 0.27 -0.29
N ARG A 257 22.71 -0.54 0.36
CA ARG A 257 23.11 -1.92 0.73
C ARG A 257 22.89 -2.86 -0.45
N PRO A 258 23.96 -3.46 -1.02
CA PRO A 258 23.81 -4.51 -2.03
C PRO A 258 23.00 -5.69 -1.48
N ALA A 259 22.04 -6.16 -2.25
CA ALA A 259 21.15 -7.25 -1.87
C ALA A 259 20.91 -8.20 -3.06
N HIS A 260 20.38 -9.38 -2.78
CA HIS A 260 19.97 -10.35 -3.78
C HIS A 260 21.06 -10.63 -4.82
N PHE A 261 21.72 -11.73 -4.65
CA PHE A 261 22.92 -12.09 -5.42
C PHE A 261 22.64 -13.30 -6.31
N ALA A 262 23.27 -13.30 -7.49
CA ALA A 262 23.39 -14.50 -8.33
C ALA A 262 24.84 -14.68 -8.76
N TYR A 263 25.29 -15.91 -8.91
CA TYR A 263 26.68 -16.20 -9.22
C TYR A 263 26.81 -17.12 -10.44
N ASP A 264 27.49 -16.64 -11.45
CA ASP A 264 27.87 -17.41 -12.63
C ASP A 264 29.13 -18.19 -12.32
N ILE A 265 28.97 -19.45 -11.91
CA ILE A 265 30.07 -20.34 -11.52
C ILE A 265 31.10 -20.52 -12.66
N PRO A 266 30.69 -20.85 -13.93
CA PRO A 266 31.63 -21.03 -15.03
C PRO A 266 32.50 -19.82 -15.32
N ASN A 267 31.94 -18.59 -15.22
CA ASN A 267 32.64 -17.36 -15.58
C ASN A 267 33.18 -16.60 -14.36
N ALA A 268 32.97 -17.07 -13.15
CA ALA A 268 33.35 -16.42 -11.89
C ALA A 268 32.89 -14.99 -11.79
N LYS A 269 31.61 -14.71 -12.19
CA LYS A 269 30.98 -13.41 -12.16
C LYS A 269 29.90 -13.39 -11.09
N LEU A 270 29.88 -12.33 -10.28
CA LEU A 270 28.83 -12.07 -9.30
C LEU A 270 27.90 -10.98 -9.83
N TYR A 271 26.60 -11.22 -9.73
CA TYR A 271 25.58 -10.22 -9.99
C TYR A 271 24.89 -9.85 -8.69
N TYR A 272 24.58 -8.57 -8.50
CA TYR A 272 23.88 -8.09 -7.32
C TYR A 272 22.95 -6.94 -7.64
N ASN A 273 21.89 -6.83 -6.86
CA ASN A 273 20.93 -5.73 -6.94
C ASN A 273 21.36 -4.58 -6.02
N LEU A 274 21.20 -3.36 -6.54
CA LEU A 274 21.26 -2.12 -5.80
C LEU A 274 20.13 -1.21 -6.31
N ASN A 275 19.01 -1.16 -5.57
CA ASN A 275 17.85 -0.33 -5.91
C ASN A 275 17.32 -0.57 -7.34
N GLY A 276 17.08 -1.82 -7.72
CA GLY A 276 16.62 -2.21 -9.06
C GLY A 276 17.70 -2.20 -10.16
N GLN A 277 18.88 -1.65 -9.88
CA GLN A 277 20.02 -1.67 -10.77
C GLN A 277 20.86 -2.93 -10.54
N ILE A 278 21.12 -3.69 -11.59
CA ILE A 278 21.92 -4.92 -11.49
C ILE A 278 23.33 -4.65 -11.94
N PHE A 279 24.24 -4.94 -11.05
CA PHE A 279 25.68 -4.82 -11.30
C PHE A 279 26.30 -6.20 -11.47
N GLU A 280 27.14 -6.34 -12.49
CA GLU A 280 28.10 -7.43 -12.64
C GLU A 280 29.41 -7.06 -11.96
N MET A 281 29.97 -7.95 -11.14
CA MET A 281 31.29 -7.81 -10.58
C MET A 281 32.17 -8.97 -11.04
N ASP A 282 33.29 -8.67 -11.66
CA ASP A 282 34.26 -9.66 -12.11
C ASP A 282 35.20 -10.09 -10.99
N ALA A 283 36.04 -11.10 -11.27
CA ALA A 283 37.00 -11.64 -10.31
C ALA A 283 38.03 -10.60 -9.82
N THR A 284 38.19 -9.45 -10.51
CA THR A 284 39.09 -8.37 -10.09
C THR A 284 38.41 -7.37 -9.16
N GLY A 285 37.08 -7.48 -8.95
CA GLY A 285 36.28 -6.54 -8.18
C GLY A 285 35.80 -5.35 -8.98
N LYS A 286 35.98 -5.33 -10.30
CA LYS A 286 35.44 -4.30 -11.14
C LYS A 286 33.94 -4.51 -11.32
N THR A 287 33.16 -3.46 -11.06
CA THR A 287 31.70 -3.46 -11.17
C THR A 287 31.24 -2.76 -12.45
N THR A 288 30.21 -3.30 -13.07
CA THR A 288 29.58 -2.74 -14.28
C THR A 288 28.07 -2.86 -14.16
N LEU A 289 27.31 -1.79 -14.39
CA LEU A 289 25.85 -1.84 -14.49
C LEU A 289 25.47 -2.61 -15.77
N VAL A 290 24.66 -3.65 -15.66
CA VAL A 290 24.36 -4.56 -16.77
C VAL A 290 22.87 -4.74 -17.07
N ALA A 291 21.99 -4.39 -16.13
CA ALA A 291 20.54 -4.44 -16.33
C ALA A 291 19.83 -3.50 -15.36
N LEU A 292 18.58 -3.18 -15.67
CA LEU A 292 17.66 -2.45 -14.83
C LEU A 292 16.34 -3.23 -14.74
N PHE A 293 15.86 -3.42 -13.50
CA PHE A 293 14.52 -3.95 -13.25
C PHE A 293 13.62 -2.86 -12.69
N PRO A 294 12.33 -2.88 -13.00
CA PRO A 294 11.36 -1.90 -12.51
C PRO A 294 11.06 -2.06 -11.01
N PHE A 295 11.38 -3.23 -10.44
CA PHE A 295 11.04 -3.58 -9.08
C PHE A 295 11.95 -2.91 -8.06
N GLN A 296 11.36 -2.35 -7.00
CA GLN A 296 12.09 -1.88 -5.83
C GLN A 296 12.33 -3.02 -4.82
N ASP A 297 11.35 -3.93 -4.67
CA ASP A 297 11.35 -5.01 -3.68
C ASP A 297 11.78 -6.37 -4.29
N ILE A 298 12.91 -6.38 -4.99
CA ILE A 298 13.47 -7.63 -5.52
C ILE A 298 13.71 -8.60 -4.36
N GLN A 299 13.16 -9.81 -4.48
CA GLN A 299 13.36 -10.91 -3.50
C GLN A 299 14.49 -11.84 -3.91
N GLY A 300 14.83 -11.90 -5.18
CA GLY A 300 15.95 -12.70 -5.66
C GLY A 300 16.32 -12.43 -7.09
N LEU A 301 17.54 -12.87 -7.44
CA LEU A 301 18.09 -12.86 -8.79
C LEU A 301 18.37 -14.29 -9.23
N PHE A 302 18.25 -14.57 -10.52
CA PHE A 302 18.63 -15.85 -11.12
C PHE A 302 19.21 -15.64 -12.53
N LEU A 303 20.08 -16.55 -12.94
CA LEU A 303 20.77 -16.49 -14.22
C LEU A 303 20.25 -17.60 -15.13
N LEU A 304 19.96 -17.25 -16.36
CA LEU A 304 19.61 -18.18 -17.42
C LEU A 304 20.75 -18.30 -18.45
N SER A 305 20.79 -19.41 -19.16
CA SER A 305 21.65 -19.53 -20.32
C SER A 305 21.26 -18.47 -21.39
N GLY A 306 22.22 -18.06 -22.24
CA GLY A 306 21.96 -17.06 -23.26
C GLY A 306 22.09 -15.61 -22.81
N ASN A 307 22.88 -15.36 -21.77
CA ASN A 307 23.18 -14.01 -21.27
C ASN A 307 21.94 -13.25 -20.75
N GLN A 308 21.08 -13.96 -20.04
CA GLN A 308 19.88 -13.41 -19.42
C GLN A 308 19.96 -13.47 -17.90
N ILE A 309 19.42 -12.44 -17.25
CA ILE A 309 19.24 -12.38 -15.80
C ILE A 309 17.76 -12.14 -15.50
N GLY A 310 17.23 -12.88 -14.53
CA GLY A 310 15.89 -12.69 -14.01
C GLY A 310 15.92 -12.06 -12.61
N ALA A 311 14.93 -11.25 -12.33
CA ALA A 311 14.60 -10.78 -10.99
C ALA A 311 13.15 -11.11 -10.67
N TRP A 312 12.87 -11.40 -9.41
CA TRP A 312 11.52 -11.68 -8.95
C TRP A 312 11.22 -10.95 -7.65
N THR A 313 9.94 -10.61 -7.50
CA THR A 313 9.33 -10.10 -6.27
C THR A 313 8.34 -11.14 -5.74
N THR A 314 7.62 -10.85 -4.67
CA THR A 314 6.52 -11.73 -4.22
C THR A 314 5.38 -11.82 -5.25
N GLU A 315 5.22 -10.84 -6.13
CA GLU A 315 4.04 -10.71 -7.00
C GLU A 315 4.36 -10.85 -8.49
N ALA A 316 5.62 -10.62 -8.89
CA ALA A 316 6.00 -10.55 -10.29
C ALA A 316 7.44 -11.02 -10.52
N TRP A 317 7.77 -11.33 -11.76
CA TRP A 317 9.14 -11.57 -12.22
C TRP A 317 9.36 -10.99 -13.60
N GLU A 318 10.60 -10.71 -13.94
CA GLU A 318 11.01 -10.26 -15.27
C GLU A 318 12.38 -10.81 -15.67
N LEU A 319 12.61 -10.89 -16.97
CA LEU A 319 13.87 -11.26 -17.59
C LEU A 319 14.48 -10.07 -18.32
N ARG A 320 15.79 -9.89 -18.20
CA ARG A 320 16.56 -8.88 -18.93
C ARG A 320 17.79 -9.52 -19.56
N THR A 321 18.19 -8.98 -20.73
CA THR A 321 19.49 -9.29 -21.32
C THR A 321 20.58 -8.58 -20.56
N ILE A 322 21.66 -9.25 -20.22
CA ILE A 322 22.85 -8.66 -19.61
C ILE A 322 23.54 -7.81 -20.68
N ASP A 323 23.49 -6.47 -20.53
CA ASP A 323 24.13 -5.50 -21.44
C ASP A 323 25.31 -4.82 -20.73
N PRO A 324 26.57 -5.09 -21.13
CA PRO A 324 27.72 -4.42 -20.55
C PRO A 324 27.75 -2.90 -20.77
N ASN A 325 26.95 -2.38 -21.70
CA ASN A 325 26.82 -0.95 -22.01
C ASN A 325 25.56 -0.32 -21.43
N ALA A 326 24.83 -1.04 -20.57
CA ALA A 326 23.56 -0.56 -19.99
C ALA A 326 23.70 0.83 -19.36
N LYS A 327 24.83 1.15 -18.74
CA LYS A 327 25.11 2.45 -18.14
C LYS A 327 24.95 3.62 -19.15
N ASP A 328 25.34 3.41 -20.39
CA ASP A 328 25.31 4.46 -21.42
C ASP A 328 23.93 4.58 -22.09
N ASN A 329 23.09 3.56 -21.92
CA ASN A 329 21.76 3.46 -22.53
C ASN A 329 20.62 3.82 -21.55
N ILE A 330 20.90 3.93 -20.24
CA ILE A 330 19.89 4.23 -19.23
C ILE A 330 19.84 5.72 -18.93
N VAL A 331 18.66 6.31 -19.13
CA VAL A 331 18.36 7.70 -18.72
C VAL A 331 17.89 7.68 -17.26
N LYS A 332 18.60 8.39 -16.39
CA LYS A 332 18.16 8.58 -14.99
C LYS A 332 17.20 9.77 -14.92
N LEU A 333 15.93 9.49 -14.67
CA LEU A 333 14.89 10.49 -14.50
C LEU A 333 14.70 10.77 -13.01
N SER A 334 15.07 11.95 -12.57
CA SER A 334 14.97 12.38 -11.18
C SER A 334 13.57 12.92 -10.90
N VAL A 335 12.85 12.32 -9.93
CA VAL A 335 11.48 12.68 -9.57
C VAL A 335 11.46 13.19 -8.13
N TYR A 336 10.85 14.35 -7.90
CA TYR A 336 10.62 14.91 -6.57
C TYR A 336 9.21 14.58 -6.10
N GLY A 337 9.06 14.21 -4.82
CA GLY A 337 7.78 13.80 -4.21
C GLY A 337 7.50 12.30 -4.37
N GLY A 338 6.89 11.69 -3.38
CA GLY A 338 6.64 10.25 -3.37
C GLY A 338 5.57 9.85 -4.40
N LEU A 339 5.90 8.97 -5.32
CA LEU A 339 4.97 8.32 -6.23
C LEU A 339 4.49 6.98 -5.66
N ASN A 340 3.35 6.53 -6.15
CA ASN A 340 2.94 5.14 -5.97
C ASN A 340 3.96 4.23 -6.69
N ASN A 341 4.51 3.26 -5.96
CA ASN A 341 5.52 2.34 -6.47
C ASN A 341 5.03 1.56 -7.69
N SER A 342 3.77 1.14 -7.73
CA SER A 342 3.20 0.41 -8.87
C SER A 342 3.24 1.23 -10.17
N LEU A 343 2.89 2.51 -10.13
CA LEU A 343 2.95 3.38 -11.31
C LEU A 343 4.38 3.55 -11.83
N ILE A 344 5.36 3.67 -10.92
CA ILE A 344 6.78 3.73 -11.27
C ILE A 344 7.23 2.42 -11.93
N GLU A 345 6.89 1.30 -11.34
CA GLU A 345 7.27 -0.03 -11.82
C GLU A 345 6.69 -0.29 -13.22
N ASP A 346 5.41 0.01 -13.42
CA ASP A 346 4.74 -0.17 -14.70
C ASP A 346 5.32 0.76 -15.78
N PHE A 347 5.62 2.01 -15.43
CA PHE A 347 6.31 2.91 -16.34
C PHE A 347 7.70 2.39 -16.73
N MET A 348 8.51 1.95 -15.76
CA MET A 348 9.85 1.43 -16.02
C MET A 348 9.79 0.10 -16.80
N ARG A 349 8.73 -0.70 -16.63
CA ARG A 349 8.47 -1.90 -17.42
C ARG A 349 8.20 -1.55 -18.88
N ALA A 350 7.36 -0.53 -19.12
CA ALA A 350 7.06 -0.03 -20.46
C ALA A 350 8.26 0.71 -21.09
N ASN A 351 9.18 1.27 -20.27
CA ASN A 351 10.31 2.09 -20.71
C ASN A 351 11.64 1.59 -20.11
N PRO A 352 12.15 0.42 -20.52
CA PRO A 352 13.29 -0.25 -19.89
C PRO A 352 14.62 0.51 -19.95
N SER A 353 14.69 1.59 -20.74
CA SER A 353 15.84 2.49 -20.81
C SER A 353 15.75 3.70 -19.85
N ILE A 354 14.69 3.81 -19.07
CA ILE A 354 14.50 4.92 -18.12
C ILE A 354 14.50 4.36 -16.70
N SER A 355 15.39 4.88 -15.86
CA SER A 355 15.44 4.60 -14.42
C SER A 355 14.88 5.78 -13.64
N ILE A 356 13.85 5.58 -12.86
CA ILE A 356 13.38 6.61 -11.94
C ILE A 356 14.25 6.59 -10.68
N VAL A 357 14.70 7.77 -10.27
CA VAL A 357 15.44 7.97 -9.02
C VAL A 357 14.75 9.04 -8.20
N ASP A 358 14.58 8.78 -6.90
CA ASP A 358 14.01 9.75 -5.98
C ASP A 358 14.95 10.94 -5.81
N ALA A 359 14.42 12.14 -6.00
CA ALA A 359 15.15 13.36 -5.71
C ALA A 359 14.99 13.68 -4.23
N ASN A 360 16.10 13.90 -3.55
CA ASN A 360 16.16 14.20 -2.12
C ASN A 360 15.10 15.25 -1.72
N SER A 361 14.26 14.93 -0.74
CA SER A 361 13.16 15.77 -0.26
C SER A 361 13.61 17.05 0.46
N ASP A 362 14.88 17.18 0.82
CA ASP A 362 15.43 18.34 1.52
C ASP A 362 15.69 19.55 0.61
N ILE A 363 15.37 19.44 -0.69
CA ILE A 363 15.61 20.49 -1.68
C ILE A 363 14.41 21.45 -1.69
N SER A 364 14.69 22.76 -1.53
CA SER A 364 13.71 23.81 -1.84
C SER A 364 13.39 23.82 -3.34
N LEU A 365 12.18 23.44 -3.73
CA LEU A 365 11.74 23.42 -5.12
C LEU A 365 11.81 24.82 -5.77
N ILE A 366 11.42 25.86 -5.01
CA ILE A 366 11.48 27.24 -5.49
C ILE A 366 12.91 27.62 -5.81
N ASP A 367 13.86 27.37 -4.89
CA ASP A 367 15.27 27.67 -5.11
C ASP A 367 15.85 26.89 -6.27
N THR A 368 15.46 25.62 -6.42
CA THR A 368 15.88 24.75 -7.52
C THR A 368 15.49 25.34 -8.87
N VAL A 369 14.25 25.77 -9.04
CA VAL A 369 13.77 26.35 -10.30
C VAL A 369 14.32 27.77 -10.52
N LEU A 370 14.40 28.60 -9.47
CA LEU A 370 14.98 29.94 -9.54
C LEU A 370 16.48 29.92 -9.93
N THR A 371 17.23 28.95 -9.44
CA THR A 371 18.64 28.76 -9.78
C THR A 371 18.85 28.05 -11.13
N LYS A 372 17.75 27.67 -11.80
CA LYS A 372 17.76 26.93 -13.07
C LYS A 372 18.50 25.61 -12.96
N SER A 373 18.33 24.92 -11.84
CA SER A 373 18.85 23.56 -11.67
C SER A 373 18.18 22.60 -12.66
N SER A 374 18.94 21.70 -13.23
CA SER A 374 18.42 20.68 -14.15
C SER A 374 17.82 19.46 -13.43
N THR A 375 17.84 19.43 -12.12
CA THR A 375 17.28 18.37 -11.28
C THR A 375 16.51 18.98 -10.12
N PRO A 376 15.37 18.38 -9.72
CA PRO A 376 14.72 17.20 -10.31
C PRO A 376 14.13 17.45 -11.71
N ASP A 377 13.91 16.38 -12.47
CA ASP A 377 13.32 16.43 -13.82
C ASP A 377 11.80 16.57 -13.77
N VAL A 378 11.17 15.80 -12.91
CA VAL A 378 9.71 15.75 -12.68
C VAL A 378 9.40 16.18 -11.26
N LEU A 379 8.31 16.93 -11.11
CA LEU A 379 7.85 17.50 -9.85
C LEU A 379 6.47 16.94 -9.51
N LEU A 380 6.40 16.15 -8.43
CA LEU A 380 5.16 15.74 -7.82
C LEU A 380 4.86 16.70 -6.68
N MET A 381 3.75 17.38 -6.77
CA MET A 381 3.39 18.45 -5.83
C MET A 381 1.95 18.32 -5.38
N ARG A 382 1.67 18.84 -4.20
CA ARG A 382 0.30 19.03 -3.71
C ARG A 382 -0.06 20.51 -3.77
N THR A 383 -1.25 20.83 -4.21
CA THR A 383 -1.71 22.23 -4.31
C THR A 383 -1.80 22.95 -2.95
N VAL A 384 -1.78 22.22 -1.83
CA VAL A 384 -1.90 22.78 -0.46
C VAL A 384 -0.58 22.84 0.30
N THR A 385 0.20 21.75 0.28
CA THR A 385 1.40 21.67 1.12
C THR A 385 2.60 22.34 0.49
N ASP A 386 2.59 22.45 -0.83
CA ASP A 386 3.67 23.05 -1.59
C ASP A 386 3.26 24.46 -2.07
N SER A 387 3.50 25.47 -1.25
CA SER A 387 3.45 26.88 -1.69
C SER A 387 4.23 27.07 -2.99
N ALA A 388 5.23 26.20 -3.21
CA ALA A 388 6.00 26.13 -4.43
C ALA A 388 5.14 25.93 -5.69
N PHE A 389 4.10 25.10 -5.68
CA PHE A 389 3.29 24.85 -6.89
C PHE A 389 2.63 26.14 -7.41
N ILE A 390 1.98 26.90 -6.53
CA ILE A 390 1.27 28.12 -6.89
C ILE A 390 2.26 29.16 -7.40
N ASP A 391 3.34 29.40 -6.66
CA ASP A 391 4.39 30.33 -7.06
C ASP A 391 5.02 29.98 -8.41
N LEU A 392 5.33 28.70 -8.62
CA LEU A 392 5.91 28.23 -9.89
C LEU A 392 4.93 28.37 -11.06
N ARG A 393 3.64 28.03 -10.83
CA ARG A 393 2.57 28.17 -11.82
C ARG A 393 2.34 29.64 -12.19
N GLU A 394 2.14 30.52 -11.22
CA GLU A 394 1.81 31.93 -11.45
C GLU A 394 2.93 32.70 -12.11
N ARG A 395 4.18 32.35 -11.78
CA ARG A 395 5.38 32.93 -12.38
C ARG A 395 5.76 32.30 -13.73
N GLY A 396 5.03 31.27 -14.19
CA GLY A 396 5.30 30.59 -15.45
C GLY A 396 6.59 29.77 -15.45
N TYR A 397 6.95 29.19 -14.30
CA TYR A 397 8.17 28.39 -14.12
C TYR A 397 7.96 26.89 -14.28
N LEU A 398 6.86 26.46 -14.88
CA LEU A 398 6.57 25.06 -15.21
C LEU A 398 6.50 24.87 -16.72
N LEU A 399 6.90 23.70 -17.20
CA LEU A 399 6.85 23.41 -18.64
C LEU A 399 5.40 23.19 -19.09
N PRO A 400 4.93 23.83 -20.19
CA PRO A 400 3.63 23.50 -20.77
C PRO A 400 3.54 22.02 -21.19
N LEU A 401 2.41 21.39 -20.88
CA LEU A 401 2.09 19.99 -21.20
C LEU A 401 1.17 19.97 -22.43
N GLU A 402 1.75 19.82 -23.62
CA GLU A 402 1.04 19.97 -24.90
C GLU A 402 0.74 18.61 -25.59
N SER A 403 1.11 17.50 -24.98
CA SER A 403 0.91 16.16 -25.57
C SER A 403 -0.57 15.82 -25.73
N GLU A 404 -0.91 15.02 -26.74
CA GLU A 404 -2.29 14.55 -26.98
C GLU A 404 -2.83 13.73 -25.80
N ALA A 405 -1.97 12.90 -25.17
CA ALA A 405 -2.33 12.10 -23.99
C ALA A 405 -2.82 13.00 -22.85
N VAL A 406 -2.01 14.00 -22.46
CA VAL A 406 -2.37 14.94 -21.38
C VAL A 406 -3.62 15.77 -21.76
N GLN A 407 -3.69 16.34 -22.96
CA GLN A 407 -4.80 17.19 -23.37
C GLN A 407 -6.13 16.41 -23.44
N SER A 408 -6.10 15.16 -23.89
CA SER A 408 -7.28 14.28 -23.90
C SER A 408 -7.84 14.04 -22.50
N VAL A 409 -6.98 13.84 -21.51
CA VAL A 409 -7.38 13.61 -20.11
C VAL A 409 -7.88 14.90 -19.47
N ILE A 410 -7.12 15.98 -19.59
CA ILE A 410 -7.46 17.30 -19.01
C ILE A 410 -8.80 17.82 -19.53
N SER A 411 -9.12 17.61 -20.81
CA SER A 411 -10.37 18.08 -21.41
C SER A 411 -11.64 17.42 -20.82
N LYS A 412 -11.49 16.30 -20.10
CA LYS A 412 -12.58 15.58 -19.45
C LYS A 412 -12.72 15.93 -17.96
N MET A 413 -11.75 16.63 -17.36
CA MET A 413 -11.78 16.98 -15.95
C MET A 413 -12.73 18.13 -15.65
N TYR A 414 -13.12 18.27 -14.38
CA TYR A 414 -13.90 19.40 -13.92
C TYR A 414 -13.23 20.74 -14.29
N PRO A 415 -13.99 21.74 -14.77
CA PRO A 415 -13.43 23.02 -15.21
C PRO A 415 -12.56 23.72 -14.14
N ASP A 416 -12.96 23.63 -12.87
CA ASP A 416 -12.21 24.25 -11.77
C ASP A 416 -10.88 23.53 -11.49
N VAL A 417 -10.83 22.21 -11.69
CA VAL A 417 -9.58 21.42 -11.64
C VAL A 417 -8.65 21.88 -12.77
N VAL A 418 -9.16 21.97 -14.00
CA VAL A 418 -8.36 22.43 -15.15
C VAL A 418 -7.84 23.85 -14.96
N LYS A 419 -8.68 24.76 -14.44
CA LYS A 419 -8.29 26.14 -14.13
C LYS A 419 -7.12 26.18 -13.14
N SER A 420 -7.14 25.33 -12.14
CA SER A 420 -6.11 25.31 -11.08
C SER A 420 -4.70 24.91 -11.58
N VAL A 421 -4.62 24.14 -12.66
CA VAL A 421 -3.37 23.64 -13.26
C VAL A 421 -2.99 24.35 -14.56
N THR A 422 -3.71 25.44 -14.89
CA THR A 422 -3.46 26.24 -16.08
C THR A 422 -2.74 27.54 -15.71
N SER A 423 -1.74 27.93 -16.49
CA SER A 423 -1.01 29.19 -16.41
C SER A 423 -0.90 29.81 -17.79
N ASN A 424 -1.20 31.11 -17.93
CA ASN A 424 -1.13 31.84 -19.19
C ASN A 424 -1.82 31.13 -20.38
N GLY A 425 -2.93 30.41 -20.12
CA GLY A 425 -3.68 29.67 -21.13
C GLY A 425 -3.11 28.29 -21.50
N SER A 426 -2.03 27.85 -20.88
CA SER A 426 -1.43 26.53 -21.09
C SER A 426 -1.55 25.67 -19.83
N VAL A 427 -1.85 24.39 -19.99
CA VAL A 427 -1.79 23.39 -18.92
C VAL A 427 -0.32 23.16 -18.55
N VAL A 428 0.03 23.31 -17.28
CA VAL A 428 1.42 23.21 -16.79
C VAL A 428 1.63 22.08 -15.76
N ALA A 429 0.54 21.41 -15.36
CA ALA A 429 0.60 20.24 -14.51
C ALA A 429 -0.57 19.30 -14.81
N LEU A 430 -0.38 18.00 -14.61
CA LEU A 430 -1.39 16.96 -14.73
C LEU A 430 -1.89 16.58 -13.33
N PRO A 431 -3.18 16.77 -13.00
CA PRO A 431 -3.77 16.18 -11.80
C PRO A 431 -3.81 14.65 -11.89
N ILE A 432 -3.29 13.96 -10.89
CA ILE A 432 -3.26 12.49 -10.86
C ILE A 432 -4.14 11.90 -9.75
N SER A 433 -4.45 12.67 -8.74
CA SER A 433 -5.42 12.32 -7.70
C SER A 433 -5.85 13.56 -6.94
N GLN A 434 -6.88 13.41 -6.11
CA GLN A 434 -7.33 14.46 -5.21
C GLN A 434 -7.52 13.95 -3.79
N THR A 435 -7.54 14.90 -2.85
CA THR A 435 -7.95 14.66 -1.46
C THR A 435 -8.96 15.74 -1.08
N THR A 436 -10.18 15.34 -0.81
CA THR A 436 -11.24 16.28 -0.45
C THR A 436 -11.08 16.78 0.97
N GLN A 437 -11.46 18.03 1.21
CA GLN A 437 -11.53 18.56 2.57
C GLN A 437 -12.78 18.01 3.27
N PRO A 438 -12.68 17.73 4.58
CA PRO A 438 -13.81 17.19 5.31
C PRO A 438 -15.04 18.12 5.27
N MET A 439 -16.23 17.54 5.19
CA MET A 439 -17.56 18.18 5.25
C MET A 439 -18.36 17.62 6.42
N LEU A 440 -19.53 18.19 6.68
CA LEU A 440 -20.51 17.54 7.54
C LEU A 440 -21.08 16.32 6.80
N GLY A 441 -21.26 15.23 7.51
CA GLY A 441 -21.94 14.03 7.02
C GLY A 441 -23.19 13.75 7.82
N ILE A 442 -24.22 13.16 7.19
CA ILE A 442 -25.48 12.80 7.79
C ILE A 442 -25.81 11.34 7.51
N ASP A 443 -26.24 10.61 8.54
CA ASP A 443 -26.84 9.28 8.40
C ASP A 443 -28.28 9.42 7.91
N MET A 444 -28.49 9.18 6.61
CA MET A 444 -29.79 9.29 5.98
C MET A 444 -30.78 8.20 6.41
N ALA A 445 -30.31 7.05 6.86
CA ALA A 445 -31.18 6.00 7.37
C ALA A 445 -31.79 6.44 8.70
N VAL A 446 -30.96 6.90 9.64
CA VAL A 446 -31.38 7.47 10.93
C VAL A 446 -32.25 8.71 10.71
N TRP A 447 -31.89 9.60 9.79
CA TRP A 447 -32.66 10.79 9.45
C TRP A 447 -34.09 10.45 9.01
N ASN A 448 -34.23 9.49 8.13
CA ASN A 448 -35.52 9.05 7.61
C ASN A 448 -36.37 8.32 8.68
N GLU A 449 -35.72 7.48 9.52
CA GLU A 449 -36.37 6.81 10.65
C GLU A 449 -36.96 7.83 11.63
N MET A 450 -36.25 8.93 11.89
CA MET A 450 -36.69 10.02 12.75
C MET A 450 -37.78 10.91 12.12
N ASN A 451 -38.07 10.76 10.82
CA ASN A 451 -39.03 11.55 10.08
C ASN A 451 -38.75 13.07 10.14
N LEU A 452 -37.49 13.50 10.01
CA LEU A 452 -37.09 14.89 10.14
C LEU A 452 -37.35 15.77 8.91
N GLY A 453 -37.91 15.20 7.83
CA GLY A 453 -38.16 15.89 6.57
C GLY A 453 -36.96 15.92 5.64
N ASN A 454 -36.74 17.04 4.94
CA ASN A 454 -35.58 17.22 4.06
C ASN A 454 -34.34 17.52 4.89
N ALA A 455 -33.19 16.96 4.49
CA ALA A 455 -31.91 17.31 5.08
C ALA A 455 -31.56 18.80 4.80
N PRO A 456 -30.84 19.49 5.70
CA PRO A 456 -30.48 20.88 5.50
C PRO A 456 -29.59 21.09 4.26
N THR A 457 -29.89 22.10 3.49
CA THR A 457 -29.17 22.52 2.27
C THR A 457 -28.46 23.86 2.42
N THR A 458 -28.80 24.59 3.47
CA THR A 458 -28.20 25.90 3.82
C THR A 458 -27.77 25.93 5.28
N TRP A 459 -26.85 26.83 5.63
CA TRP A 459 -26.46 27.06 7.02
C TRP A 459 -27.62 27.55 7.88
N ASP A 460 -28.59 28.32 7.32
CA ASP A 460 -29.78 28.73 8.06
C ASP A 460 -30.66 27.51 8.44
N GLU A 461 -30.89 26.57 7.51
CA GLU A 461 -31.63 25.33 7.83
C GLU A 461 -30.86 24.46 8.84
N MET A 462 -29.54 24.46 8.75
CA MET A 462 -28.71 23.75 9.73
C MET A 462 -28.82 24.38 11.12
N PHE A 463 -28.83 25.71 11.22
CA PHE A 463 -29.06 26.42 12.50
C PHE A 463 -30.45 26.14 13.05
N ASP A 464 -31.48 26.14 12.21
CA ASP A 464 -32.86 25.78 12.61
C ASP A 464 -32.94 24.36 13.16
N LEU A 465 -32.22 23.40 12.56
CA LEU A 465 -32.13 22.03 13.07
C LEU A 465 -31.46 22.00 14.45
N ILE A 466 -30.34 22.69 14.61
CA ILE A 466 -29.59 22.74 15.87
C ILE A 466 -30.44 23.36 16.98
N GLU A 467 -31.14 24.47 16.71
CA GLU A 467 -32.03 25.14 17.67
C GLU A 467 -33.19 24.25 18.09
N ARG A 468 -33.76 23.47 17.18
CA ARG A 468 -34.86 22.54 17.43
C ARG A 468 -34.42 21.21 18.05
N TRP A 469 -33.13 20.91 18.08
CA TRP A 469 -32.61 19.60 18.54
C TRP A 469 -33.07 19.19 19.93
N PRO A 470 -33.10 20.08 20.96
CA PRO A 470 -33.61 19.73 22.29
C PRO A 470 -35.08 19.24 22.30
N GLU A 471 -35.92 19.73 21.37
CA GLU A 471 -37.29 19.27 21.23
C GLU A 471 -37.35 17.89 20.54
N ILE A 472 -36.55 17.69 19.48
CA ILE A 472 -36.46 16.44 18.72
C ILE A 472 -36.01 15.31 19.65
N LEU A 473 -35.09 15.58 20.57
CA LEU A 473 -34.60 14.60 21.55
C LEU A 473 -35.67 14.06 22.50
N LYS A 474 -36.79 14.76 22.72
CA LYS A 474 -37.85 14.26 23.58
C LYS A 474 -38.44 12.95 23.08
N ASP A 475 -38.50 12.81 21.75
CA ASP A 475 -39.04 11.64 21.08
C ASP A 475 -37.96 10.63 20.67
N HIS A 476 -36.68 11.09 20.51
CA HIS A 476 -35.57 10.30 19.99
C HIS A 476 -34.35 10.24 20.95
N ARG A 477 -34.54 9.76 22.14
CA ARG A 477 -33.58 9.83 23.27
C ARG A 477 -32.26 9.07 23.07
N PHE A 478 -32.18 8.17 22.09
CA PHE A 478 -31.03 7.32 21.84
C PHE A 478 -30.18 7.80 20.65
N VAL A 479 -30.52 8.92 20.04
CA VAL A 479 -29.79 9.53 18.92
C VAL A 479 -29.11 10.80 19.39
N SER A 480 -27.81 10.94 19.12
CA SER A 480 -27.05 12.19 19.31
C SER A 480 -26.95 12.95 17.99
N LEU A 481 -26.98 14.29 18.04
CA LEU A 481 -26.81 15.10 16.83
C LEU A 481 -25.40 14.92 16.24
N PHE A 482 -24.38 14.92 17.10
CA PHE A 482 -22.99 14.65 16.74
C PHE A 482 -22.39 13.58 17.67
N ASN A 483 -21.25 13.00 17.28
CA ASN A 483 -20.53 12.05 18.12
C ASN A 483 -20.38 12.58 19.56
N PRO A 484 -20.83 11.83 20.58
CA PRO A 484 -20.75 12.23 21.99
C PRO A 484 -19.33 12.60 22.46
N GLU A 485 -18.29 12.07 21.87
CA GLU A 485 -16.90 12.40 22.19
C GLU A 485 -16.53 13.84 21.75
N LEU A 486 -17.27 14.41 20.81
CA LEU A 486 -17.11 15.78 20.33
C LEU A 486 -18.00 16.79 21.11
N ILE A 487 -18.82 16.32 22.06
CA ILE A 487 -19.77 17.13 22.82
C ILE A 487 -19.05 17.95 23.90
N ASN A 488 -18.33 18.95 23.51
CA ASN A 488 -17.82 19.99 24.41
C ASN A 488 -17.61 21.25 23.57
N ASP A 489 -16.87 22.22 24.08
CA ASP A 489 -16.52 23.45 23.36
C ASP A 489 -15.91 23.18 21.96
N ASN A 490 -15.43 21.98 21.70
CA ASN A 490 -14.92 21.53 20.40
C ASN A 490 -16.01 21.47 19.31
N ALA A 491 -17.23 20.98 19.57
CA ALA A 491 -18.27 20.87 18.54
C ALA A 491 -18.68 22.27 18.03
N ARG A 492 -18.83 23.25 18.93
CA ARG A 492 -19.08 24.63 18.57
C ARG A 492 -17.97 25.22 17.70
N TYR A 493 -16.71 24.96 18.08
CA TYR A 493 -15.55 25.40 17.31
C TYR A 493 -15.48 24.74 15.93
N ILE A 494 -15.75 23.44 15.84
CA ILE A 494 -15.74 22.69 14.58
C ILE A 494 -16.82 23.19 13.64
N LEU A 495 -18.06 23.36 14.13
CA LEU A 495 -19.18 23.90 13.32
C LEU A 495 -18.88 25.32 12.82
N PHE A 496 -18.34 26.18 13.69
CA PHE A 496 -17.93 27.51 13.30
C PHE A 496 -16.88 27.49 12.19
N ARG A 497 -15.89 26.62 12.32
CA ARG A 497 -14.85 26.46 11.29
C ARG A 497 -15.43 25.95 9.96
N ARG A 498 -16.38 25.02 9.99
CA ARG A 498 -17.03 24.54 8.77
C ARG A 498 -17.78 25.68 8.08
N MET A 499 -18.61 26.41 8.81
CA MET A 499 -19.32 27.59 8.30
C MET A 499 -18.36 28.63 7.71
N LEU A 500 -17.28 28.92 8.41
CA LEU A 500 -16.28 29.87 7.95
C LEU A 500 -15.54 29.40 6.70
N ASN A 501 -15.24 28.10 6.59
CA ASN A 501 -14.65 27.51 5.39
C ASN A 501 -15.61 27.61 4.19
N ASP A 502 -16.89 27.24 4.37
CA ASP A 502 -17.89 27.32 3.29
C ASP A 502 -18.09 28.77 2.82
N TYR A 503 -18.05 29.73 3.76
CA TYR A 503 -18.06 31.15 3.40
C TYR A 503 -16.79 31.56 2.65
N GLU A 504 -15.61 31.07 3.05
CA GLU A 504 -14.34 31.32 2.36
C GLU A 504 -14.36 30.81 0.91
N TYR A 505 -14.85 29.59 0.69
CA TYR A 505 -14.98 29.03 -0.64
C TYR A 505 -15.96 29.81 -1.50
N TYR A 506 -17.12 30.18 -0.95
CA TYR A 506 -18.12 31.00 -1.62
C TYR A 506 -17.53 32.35 -2.04
N ARG A 507 -16.95 33.13 -1.13
CA ARG A 507 -16.46 34.49 -1.41
C ARG A 507 -15.33 34.53 -2.45
N ARG A 508 -14.47 33.50 -2.48
CA ARG A 508 -13.36 33.41 -3.44
C ARG A 508 -13.81 33.04 -4.85
N ASN A 509 -14.92 32.37 -4.99
CA ASN A 509 -15.46 31.98 -6.28
C ASN A 509 -16.47 32.99 -6.85
N GLN A 510 -16.63 34.15 -6.20
CA GLN A 510 -17.37 35.25 -6.82
C GLN A 510 -16.59 35.86 -7.99
N SER A 511 -17.31 36.44 -8.98
CA SER A 511 -16.68 37.12 -10.13
C SER A 511 -15.73 38.23 -9.70
N GLU A 512 -16.03 38.90 -8.60
CA GLU A 512 -15.11 39.78 -7.86
C GLU A 512 -15.00 39.24 -6.43
N PRO A 513 -13.83 38.74 -6.03
CA PRO A 513 -13.63 38.23 -4.68
C PRO A 513 -13.96 39.25 -3.62
N THR A 514 -14.92 38.91 -2.75
CA THR A 514 -15.39 39.79 -1.68
C THR A 514 -14.62 39.55 -0.40
N GLY A 515 -14.58 40.55 0.49
CA GLY A 515 -14.01 40.37 1.84
C GLY A 515 -14.98 39.67 2.79
N TYR A 516 -14.71 39.81 4.09
CA TYR A 516 -15.55 39.25 5.17
C TYR A 516 -16.59 40.24 5.66
N ASN A 517 -16.50 41.54 5.34
CA ASN A 517 -17.46 42.56 5.75
C ASN A 517 -18.67 42.59 4.78
N THR A 518 -19.42 41.51 4.73
CA THR A 518 -20.62 41.36 3.88
C THR A 518 -21.87 41.10 4.72
N GLU A 519 -23.05 41.37 4.14
CA GLU A 519 -24.33 41.08 4.80
C GLU A 519 -24.48 39.57 5.06
N ILE A 520 -24.06 38.71 4.12
CA ILE A 520 -24.17 37.27 4.25
C ILE A 520 -23.31 36.79 5.46
N PHE A 521 -22.06 37.23 5.55
CA PHE A 521 -21.20 36.78 6.65
C PHE A 521 -21.66 37.29 8.02
N ARG A 522 -22.15 38.54 8.08
CA ARG A 522 -22.75 39.08 9.29
C ARG A 522 -23.98 38.30 9.72
N HIS A 523 -24.87 37.97 8.78
CA HIS A 523 -26.04 37.15 9.06
C HIS A 523 -25.64 35.78 9.62
N LEU A 524 -24.67 35.11 9.02
CA LEU A 524 -24.18 33.83 9.53
C LEU A 524 -23.62 33.94 10.95
N LEU A 525 -22.85 34.99 11.26
CA LEU A 525 -22.32 35.23 12.60
C LEU A 525 -23.45 35.49 13.61
N ASP A 526 -24.43 36.29 13.25
CA ASP A 526 -25.59 36.62 14.10
C ASP A 526 -26.42 35.37 14.42
N ARG A 527 -26.71 34.53 13.41
CA ARG A 527 -27.42 33.26 13.57
C ARG A 527 -26.64 32.28 14.44
N PHE A 528 -25.35 32.13 14.18
CA PHE A 528 -24.49 31.23 14.95
C PHE A 528 -24.39 31.69 16.43
N SER A 529 -24.29 32.99 16.68
CA SER A 529 -24.18 33.54 18.04
C SER A 529 -25.48 33.43 18.84
N ALA A 530 -26.65 33.37 18.17
CA ALA A 530 -27.95 33.24 18.81
C ALA A 530 -28.21 31.82 19.38
N ILE A 531 -27.48 30.80 18.91
CA ILE A 531 -27.68 29.41 19.33
C ILE A 531 -27.12 29.18 20.75
N ASP A 532 -27.98 28.68 21.65
CA ASP A 532 -27.53 28.17 22.95
C ASP A 532 -26.96 26.75 22.85
N PHE A 533 -25.68 26.66 22.46
CA PHE A 533 -24.98 25.39 22.31
C PHE A 533 -24.93 24.57 23.61
N ARG A 534 -25.07 25.18 24.79
CA ARG A 534 -25.09 24.46 26.07
C ARG A 534 -26.38 23.68 26.24
N GLU A 535 -27.51 24.19 25.78
CA GLU A 535 -28.77 23.47 25.76
C GLU A 535 -28.76 22.34 24.71
N VAL A 536 -28.25 22.63 23.51
CA VAL A 536 -28.18 21.66 22.41
C VAL A 536 -27.26 20.48 22.77
N PHE A 537 -26.10 20.77 23.35
CA PHE A 537 -25.09 19.78 23.71
C PHE A 537 -25.11 19.41 25.22
N LYS A 538 -26.24 19.55 25.89
CA LYS A 538 -26.38 18.95 27.21
C LYS A 538 -25.95 17.48 27.12
N PRO A 539 -25.15 17.00 28.08
CA PRO A 539 -24.65 15.63 28.05
C PRO A 539 -25.86 14.70 27.92
N GLN A 540 -26.08 14.24 26.73
CA GLN A 540 -26.98 13.14 26.47
C GLN A 540 -26.36 11.97 27.20
N LEU A 541 -27.16 11.36 28.05
CA LEU A 541 -26.77 10.18 28.82
C LEU A 541 -25.90 9.28 27.95
N ALA A 542 -24.91 8.66 28.55
CA ALA A 542 -23.96 7.70 27.94
C ALA A 542 -24.61 6.48 27.22
N SER A 543 -25.86 6.61 26.79
CA SER A 543 -26.72 5.63 26.15
C SER A 543 -27.12 6.02 24.72
N ALA A 544 -26.57 7.09 24.11
CA ALA A 544 -26.80 7.33 22.68
C ALA A 544 -26.08 6.22 21.90
N ASN A 545 -26.87 5.36 21.23
CA ASN A 545 -26.36 4.24 20.47
C ASN A 545 -26.13 4.61 18.99
N GLN A 546 -26.63 5.76 18.56
CA GLN A 546 -26.57 6.22 17.18
C GLN A 546 -26.17 7.71 17.11
N THR A 547 -25.43 8.05 16.09
CA THR A 547 -25.00 9.43 15.78
C THR A 547 -25.64 9.85 14.46
N LEU A 548 -26.36 10.98 14.46
CA LEU A 548 -27.02 11.46 13.27
C LEU A 548 -26.04 12.14 12.29
N MET A 549 -25.05 12.85 12.80
CA MET A 549 -24.10 13.63 11.99
C MET A 549 -22.67 13.44 12.44
N ILE A 550 -21.76 13.49 11.50
CA ILE A 550 -20.30 13.57 11.73
C ILE A 550 -19.77 14.88 11.16
N SER A 551 -18.65 15.35 11.73
CA SER A 551 -18.08 16.68 11.39
C SER A 551 -16.93 16.62 10.38
N ASP A 552 -16.46 15.43 10.02
CA ASP A 552 -15.20 15.21 9.29
C ASP A 552 -15.31 14.13 8.22
N LEU A 553 -16.45 14.03 7.55
CA LEU A 553 -16.63 13.19 6.39
C LEU A 553 -15.85 13.77 5.19
N SER A 554 -14.86 13.05 4.69
CA SER A 554 -14.17 13.38 3.45
C SER A 554 -14.92 12.77 2.27
N PRO A 555 -15.62 13.58 1.42
CA PRO A 555 -16.33 13.04 0.27
C PRO A 555 -15.39 12.30 -0.68
N SER A 556 -15.78 11.12 -1.10
CA SER A 556 -15.04 10.31 -2.07
C SER A 556 -16.05 9.49 -2.88
N ALA A 557 -15.68 9.16 -4.12
CA ALA A 557 -16.42 8.19 -4.89
C ALA A 557 -16.21 6.75 -4.40
N ARG A 558 -15.22 6.52 -3.54
CA ARG A 558 -14.97 5.21 -2.93
C ARG A 558 -16.16 4.80 -2.07
N THR A 559 -16.57 3.56 -2.20
CA THR A 559 -17.59 2.97 -1.32
C THR A 559 -17.06 2.95 0.11
N ALA A 560 -17.78 3.63 1.01
CA ALA A 560 -17.48 3.63 2.44
C ALA A 560 -18.29 2.53 3.14
N ASP A 561 -17.72 1.98 4.22
CA ASP A 561 -18.43 1.02 5.09
C ASP A 561 -19.55 1.69 5.91
N GLU A 562 -19.61 3.03 5.93
CA GLU A 562 -20.59 3.82 6.67
C GLU A 562 -21.57 4.50 5.71
N GLU A 563 -22.86 4.42 6.03
CA GLU A 563 -23.97 5.02 5.24
C GLU A 563 -24.08 6.54 5.41
N MET A 564 -22.97 7.27 5.61
CA MET A 564 -22.95 8.70 5.80
C MET A 564 -22.98 9.43 4.46
N THR A 565 -23.93 10.34 4.29
CA THR A 565 -24.06 11.19 3.11
C THR A 565 -23.45 12.57 3.38
N PRO A 566 -22.55 13.10 2.53
CA PRO A 566 -21.98 14.42 2.72
C PRO A 566 -23.01 15.52 2.52
N LEU A 567 -22.95 16.57 3.35
CA LEU A 567 -23.83 17.75 3.28
C LEU A 567 -23.10 18.93 2.64
N ALA A 568 -23.56 19.34 1.48
CA ALA A 568 -23.08 20.54 0.78
C ALA A 568 -23.91 21.77 1.19
N LEU A 569 -23.58 22.40 2.32
CA LEU A 569 -24.33 23.53 2.84
C LEU A 569 -23.99 24.83 2.10
N LYS A 570 -25.04 25.57 1.68
CA LYS A 570 -24.91 26.88 1.09
C LYS A 570 -24.86 27.95 2.17
N VAL A 571 -24.09 29.01 1.95
CA VAL A 571 -23.98 30.14 2.89
C VAL A 571 -25.24 31.05 2.91
N SER A 572 -26.07 30.97 1.87
CA SER A 572 -27.37 31.63 1.78
C SER A 572 -28.23 30.98 0.69
N GLU A 573 -29.54 31.27 0.69
CA GLU A 573 -30.43 30.84 -0.36
C GLU A 573 -30.00 31.48 -1.70
N GLY A 574 -29.82 30.64 -2.74
CA GLY A 574 -29.31 31.07 -4.06
C GLY A 574 -27.80 31.13 -4.21
N ALA A 575 -27.03 30.96 -3.13
CA ALA A 575 -25.59 30.74 -3.23
C ALA A 575 -25.27 29.32 -3.75
N GLN A 576 -24.06 29.13 -4.27
CA GLN A 576 -23.51 27.80 -4.58
C GLN A 576 -22.79 27.26 -3.37
N SER A 577 -22.86 25.93 -3.18
CA SER A 577 -22.00 25.20 -2.26
C SER A 577 -20.77 24.71 -3.01
N TYR A 578 -19.67 24.51 -2.30
CA TYR A 578 -18.42 24.07 -2.88
C TYR A 578 -17.84 22.88 -2.10
N MET A 579 -17.45 21.85 -2.83
CA MET A 579 -16.60 20.79 -2.29
C MET A 579 -15.13 21.23 -2.45
N ALA A 580 -14.45 21.45 -1.33
CA ALA A 580 -13.04 21.81 -1.39
C ALA A 580 -12.16 20.58 -1.53
N THR A 581 -11.16 20.67 -2.39
CA THR A 581 -10.21 19.58 -2.63
C THR A 581 -8.78 20.08 -2.80
N THR A 582 -7.83 19.22 -2.55
CA THR A 582 -6.42 19.39 -2.89
C THR A 582 -6.05 18.41 -3.97
N LEU A 583 -5.21 18.81 -4.91
CA LEU A 583 -4.76 17.96 -5.99
C LEU A 583 -3.31 17.51 -5.76
N ASN A 584 -3.04 16.27 -6.07
CA ASN A 584 -1.71 15.80 -6.38
C ASN A 584 -1.48 15.99 -7.88
N VAL A 585 -0.41 16.67 -8.23
CA VAL A 585 -0.13 17.06 -9.61
C VAL A 585 1.28 16.66 -10.02
N VAL A 586 1.45 16.31 -11.28
CA VAL A 586 2.75 16.03 -11.91
C VAL A 586 3.07 17.17 -12.87
N ALA A 587 4.25 17.77 -12.70
CA ALA A 587 4.75 18.83 -13.56
C ALA A 587 6.19 18.55 -14.00
N ILE A 588 6.65 19.23 -15.05
CA ILE A 588 8.01 19.07 -15.57
C ILE A 588 8.82 20.33 -15.27
N ASN A 589 10.04 20.13 -14.77
CA ASN A 589 11.03 21.18 -14.61
C ASN A 589 11.50 21.66 -16.01
N PRO A 590 11.29 22.92 -16.38
CA PRO A 590 11.69 23.43 -17.73
C PRO A 590 13.19 23.42 -17.98
N TYR A 591 14.00 23.28 -16.93
CA TYR A 591 15.48 23.26 -17.02
C TYR A 591 16.04 21.83 -16.98
N SER A 592 15.18 20.81 -16.96
CA SER A 592 15.59 19.40 -17.05
C SER A 592 16.45 19.15 -18.30
N LYS A 593 17.43 18.28 -18.15
CA LYS A 593 18.22 17.75 -19.30
C LYS A 593 17.54 16.54 -19.94
N ASN A 594 16.55 15.96 -19.27
CA ASN A 594 15.84 14.75 -19.65
C ASN A 594 14.38 15.04 -20.03
N ILE A 595 14.11 16.20 -20.69
CA ILE A 595 12.75 16.67 -20.98
C ILE A 595 11.91 15.61 -21.71
N GLU A 596 12.47 14.90 -22.68
CA GLU A 596 11.71 13.89 -23.44
C GLU A 596 11.35 12.68 -22.58
N ALA A 597 12.22 12.23 -21.68
CA ALA A 597 11.91 11.18 -20.71
C ALA A 597 10.87 11.66 -19.67
N ALA A 598 10.96 12.93 -19.24
CA ALA A 598 9.99 13.54 -18.34
C ALA A 598 8.60 13.66 -18.98
N LYS A 599 8.52 14.03 -20.26
CA LYS A 599 7.27 14.04 -21.03
C LYS A 599 6.69 12.63 -21.16
N ALA A 600 7.52 11.64 -21.53
CA ALA A 600 7.08 10.25 -21.65
C ALA A 600 6.49 9.73 -20.31
N PHE A 601 7.09 10.15 -19.18
CA PHE A 601 6.57 9.81 -17.87
C PHE A 601 5.21 10.47 -17.57
N VAL A 602 5.06 11.76 -17.88
CA VAL A 602 3.79 12.48 -17.68
C VAL A 602 2.69 11.95 -18.61
N ASP A 603 3.04 11.61 -19.86
CA ASP A 603 2.12 10.99 -20.82
C ASP A 603 1.65 9.62 -20.30
N TYR A 604 2.56 8.83 -19.78
CA TYR A 604 2.24 7.55 -19.16
C TYR A 604 1.30 7.72 -17.95
N CYS A 605 1.54 8.72 -17.10
CA CYS A 605 0.63 9.04 -15.98
C CYS A 605 -0.77 9.42 -16.49
N ALA A 606 -0.87 10.14 -17.61
CA ALA A 606 -2.15 10.52 -18.20
C ALA A 606 -2.91 9.32 -18.76
N GLU A 607 -2.22 8.44 -19.48
CA GLU A 607 -2.81 7.24 -20.10
C GLU A 607 -3.24 6.20 -19.04
N ASN A 608 -2.51 6.12 -17.93
CA ASN A 608 -2.69 5.15 -16.85
C ASN A 608 -3.20 5.80 -15.55
N LEU A 609 -4.01 6.85 -15.65
CA LEU A 609 -4.60 7.49 -14.50
C LEU A 609 -5.49 6.47 -13.75
N ASP A 610 -5.29 6.41 -12.43
CA ASP A 610 -6.01 5.50 -11.55
C ASP A 610 -7.54 5.57 -11.78
N PRO A 611 -8.26 4.44 -11.89
CA PRO A 611 -9.69 4.42 -12.19
C PRO A 611 -10.53 5.22 -11.19
N LEU A 612 -10.22 5.18 -9.89
CA LEU A 612 -10.92 5.97 -8.88
C LEU A 612 -10.63 7.47 -9.05
N ALA A 613 -9.37 7.83 -9.33
CA ALA A 613 -9.01 9.21 -9.64
C ALA A 613 -9.73 9.73 -10.89
N ARG A 614 -9.93 8.90 -11.92
CA ARG A 614 -10.73 9.26 -13.10
C ARG A 614 -12.17 9.55 -12.72
N VAL A 615 -12.81 8.66 -11.95
CA VAL A 615 -14.17 8.90 -11.44
C VAL A 615 -14.21 10.20 -10.64
N GLU A 616 -13.26 10.47 -9.78
CA GLU A 616 -13.27 11.65 -8.91
C GLU A 616 -12.93 12.97 -9.64
N LEU A 617 -12.08 12.93 -10.67
CA LEU A 617 -11.64 14.13 -11.39
C LEU A 617 -12.45 14.44 -12.64
N MET A 618 -13.21 13.48 -13.20
CA MET A 618 -13.93 13.60 -14.47
C MET A 618 -15.44 13.42 -14.28
N PRO A 619 -16.26 14.46 -14.51
CA PRO A 619 -17.70 14.41 -14.23
C PRO A 619 -18.47 13.33 -15.01
N ASP A 620 -17.99 12.94 -16.18
CA ASP A 620 -18.67 11.98 -17.07
C ASP A 620 -18.29 10.52 -16.82
N GLU A 621 -17.27 10.24 -16.00
CA GLU A 621 -16.83 8.89 -15.63
C GLU A 621 -17.66 8.37 -14.45
N ASN A 622 -18.73 7.60 -14.75
CA ASN A 622 -19.68 7.15 -13.73
C ASN A 622 -19.80 5.61 -13.65
N ALA A 623 -18.88 4.87 -14.29
CA ALA A 623 -18.89 3.42 -14.22
C ALA A 623 -18.49 2.95 -12.81
N PRO A 624 -19.27 2.07 -12.17
CA PRO A 624 -18.88 1.47 -10.89
C PRO A 624 -17.57 0.70 -11.02
N LEU A 625 -16.74 0.72 -9.98
CA LEU A 625 -15.42 0.10 -9.95
C LEU A 625 -15.41 -1.09 -9.00
N ARG A 626 -14.97 -2.22 -9.50
CA ARG A 626 -14.69 -3.44 -8.72
C ARG A 626 -13.21 -3.50 -8.32
N PRO A 627 -12.87 -4.25 -7.26
CA PRO A 627 -11.47 -4.56 -6.96
C PRO A 627 -10.78 -5.25 -8.13
N ASP A 628 -9.48 -5.05 -8.26
CA ASP A 628 -8.67 -5.79 -9.20
C ASP A 628 -8.84 -7.30 -8.96
N ASN A 629 -8.81 -8.09 -10.05
CA ASN A 629 -9.04 -9.55 -10.00
C ASN A 629 -10.39 -10.00 -9.38
N TYR A 630 -11.40 -9.12 -9.34
CA TYR A 630 -12.71 -9.42 -8.77
C TYR A 630 -13.30 -10.73 -9.33
N ASP A 631 -13.38 -10.87 -10.65
CA ASP A 631 -13.99 -12.04 -11.29
C ASP A 631 -13.28 -13.34 -10.92
N ARG A 632 -11.94 -13.34 -10.91
CA ARG A 632 -11.12 -14.50 -10.54
C ARG A 632 -11.31 -14.88 -9.07
N THR A 633 -11.30 -13.88 -8.18
CA THR A 633 -11.50 -14.10 -6.75
C THR A 633 -12.90 -14.59 -6.46
N LEU A 634 -13.91 -14.02 -7.13
CA LEU A 634 -15.30 -14.45 -7.04
C LEU A 634 -15.46 -15.91 -7.47
N GLU A 635 -14.84 -16.33 -8.57
CA GLU A 635 -14.87 -17.71 -9.04
C GLU A 635 -14.23 -18.66 -8.01
N SER A 636 -13.06 -18.29 -7.48
CA SER A 636 -12.39 -19.05 -6.41
C SER A 636 -13.25 -19.18 -5.14
N GLN A 637 -13.93 -18.10 -4.70
CA GLN A 637 -14.83 -18.16 -3.55
C GLN A 637 -16.05 -19.06 -3.80
N LYS A 638 -16.59 -19.03 -5.01
CA LYS A 638 -17.68 -19.95 -5.42
C LYS A 638 -17.24 -21.42 -5.39
N GLU A 639 -16.01 -21.71 -5.83
CA GLU A 639 -15.44 -23.06 -5.75
C GLU A 639 -15.27 -23.52 -4.29
N ILE A 640 -14.81 -22.64 -3.40
CA ILE A 640 -14.66 -22.92 -1.96
C ILE A 640 -16.01 -23.24 -1.33
N VAL A 641 -17.07 -22.50 -1.67
CA VAL A 641 -18.44 -22.77 -1.18
C VAL A 641 -18.96 -24.09 -1.75
N ALA A 642 -18.75 -24.34 -3.05
CA ALA A 642 -19.18 -25.58 -3.70
C ALA A 642 -18.49 -26.82 -3.10
N GLU A 643 -17.21 -26.71 -2.74
CA GLU A 643 -16.49 -27.79 -2.06
C GLU A 643 -17.00 -28.02 -0.64
N ALA A 644 -17.25 -26.96 0.12
CA ALA A 644 -17.86 -27.09 1.45
C ALA A 644 -19.24 -27.73 1.40
N GLN A 645 -20.06 -27.41 0.39
CA GLN A 645 -21.35 -28.04 0.16
C GLN A 645 -21.20 -29.55 -0.18
N ARG A 646 -20.24 -29.91 -1.05
CA ARG A 646 -19.96 -31.33 -1.36
C ARG A 646 -19.56 -32.13 -0.14
N LEU A 647 -18.72 -31.55 0.74
CA LEU A 647 -18.33 -32.18 2.00
C LEU A 647 -19.52 -32.39 2.94
N LEU A 648 -20.40 -31.40 3.04
CA LEU A 648 -21.64 -31.51 3.81
C LEU A 648 -22.59 -32.59 3.25
N ASP A 649 -22.77 -32.64 1.93
CA ASP A 649 -23.62 -33.61 1.26
C ASP A 649 -23.10 -35.05 1.42
N ALA A 650 -21.78 -35.22 1.47
CA ALA A 650 -21.12 -36.51 1.68
C ALA A 650 -21.07 -36.95 3.17
N CYS A 651 -21.46 -36.09 4.09
CA CYS A 651 -21.41 -36.37 5.52
C CYS A 651 -22.59 -37.27 5.97
N GLU A 652 -22.29 -38.51 6.32
CA GLU A 652 -23.30 -39.48 6.83
C GLU A 652 -23.50 -39.41 8.36
N ASN A 653 -22.57 -38.77 9.08
CA ASN A 653 -22.58 -38.71 10.54
C ASN A 653 -23.18 -37.40 11.06
N GLU A 654 -24.24 -37.49 11.85
CA GLU A 654 -24.98 -36.31 12.41
C GLU A 654 -24.11 -35.44 13.33
N VAL A 655 -23.10 -36.02 14.00
CA VAL A 655 -22.19 -35.28 14.90
C VAL A 655 -21.19 -34.42 14.11
N ASP A 656 -20.76 -34.89 12.94
CA ASP A 656 -19.80 -34.18 12.07
C ASP A 656 -20.53 -33.18 11.14
N ARG A 657 -21.82 -33.29 11.02
CA ARG A 657 -22.65 -32.46 10.13
C ARG A 657 -22.75 -31.02 10.60
N GLN A 658 -22.98 -30.79 11.92
CA GLN A 658 -23.12 -29.43 12.45
C GLN A 658 -21.89 -28.53 12.22
N PRO A 659 -20.62 -28.96 12.46
CA PRO A 659 -19.44 -28.17 12.13
C PRO A 659 -19.29 -27.85 10.64
N LEU A 660 -19.72 -28.77 9.76
CA LEU A 660 -19.72 -28.55 8.32
C LEU A 660 -20.78 -27.54 7.88
N GLU A 661 -21.97 -27.56 8.47
CA GLU A 661 -23.03 -26.56 8.26
C GLU A 661 -22.57 -25.16 8.70
N GLU A 662 -21.93 -25.05 9.89
CA GLU A 662 -21.35 -23.79 10.37
C GLU A 662 -20.22 -23.29 9.44
N SER A 663 -19.37 -24.20 8.96
CA SER A 663 -18.30 -23.88 8.01
C SER A 663 -18.86 -23.39 6.66
N LEU A 664 -19.89 -24.07 6.14
CA LEU A 664 -20.56 -23.68 4.89
C LEU A 664 -21.22 -22.31 5.04
N ALA A 665 -21.97 -22.08 6.13
CA ALA A 665 -22.61 -20.80 6.39
C ALA A 665 -21.59 -19.64 6.48
N SER A 666 -20.44 -19.87 7.13
CA SER A 666 -19.34 -18.89 7.18
C SER A 666 -18.78 -18.58 5.80
N LYS A 667 -18.56 -19.61 4.95
CA LYS A 667 -18.04 -19.43 3.59
C LYS A 667 -19.06 -18.74 2.67
N GLN A 668 -20.35 -19.05 2.83
CA GLN A 668 -21.41 -18.35 2.11
C GLN A 668 -21.47 -16.87 2.50
N SER A 669 -21.37 -16.56 3.80
CA SER A 669 -21.32 -15.16 4.25
C SER A 669 -20.12 -14.39 3.69
N ILE A 670 -18.95 -15.05 3.59
CA ILE A 670 -17.75 -14.45 2.96
C ILE A 670 -17.99 -14.21 1.46
N LEU A 671 -18.63 -15.16 0.77
CA LEU A 671 -18.97 -15.00 -0.65
C LEU A 671 -19.94 -13.84 -0.85
N GLU A 672 -21.01 -13.74 -0.03
CA GLU A 672 -21.97 -12.63 -0.09
C GLU A 672 -21.30 -11.27 0.15
N MET A 673 -20.43 -11.15 1.17
CA MET A 673 -19.65 -9.93 1.40
C MET A 673 -18.76 -9.58 0.20
N PHE A 674 -18.18 -10.59 -0.45
CA PHE A 674 -17.32 -10.36 -1.62
C PHE A 674 -18.12 -9.97 -2.85
N GLU A 675 -19.29 -10.57 -3.07
CA GLU A 675 -20.21 -10.21 -4.18
C GLU A 675 -20.64 -8.73 -4.11
N ASP A 676 -20.77 -8.19 -2.90
CA ASP A 676 -21.10 -6.77 -2.67
C ASP A 676 -19.86 -5.86 -2.51
N SER A 677 -18.64 -6.38 -2.70
CA SER A 677 -17.43 -5.55 -2.60
C SER A 677 -17.25 -4.62 -3.81
N TRP A 678 -17.10 -3.32 -3.55
CA TRP A 678 -16.86 -2.29 -4.56
C TRP A 678 -15.73 -1.37 -4.13
N ILE A 679 -14.88 -0.95 -5.07
CA ILE A 679 -14.01 0.21 -4.89
C ILE A 679 -14.87 1.48 -4.93
N ALA A 680 -15.75 1.58 -5.95
CA ALA A 680 -16.72 2.65 -6.07
C ALA A 680 -18.05 2.06 -6.58
N SER A 681 -19.09 2.10 -5.75
CA SER A 681 -20.43 1.64 -6.12
C SER A 681 -21.18 2.73 -6.89
N GLU A 682 -22.25 2.37 -7.58
CA GLU A 682 -23.14 3.34 -8.24
C GLU A 682 -23.68 4.37 -7.23
N SER A 683 -24.02 3.93 -6.02
CA SER A 683 -24.53 4.79 -4.95
C SER A 683 -23.46 5.76 -4.45
N SER A 684 -22.24 5.29 -4.17
CA SER A 684 -21.16 6.15 -3.69
C SER A 684 -20.72 7.18 -4.72
N ILE A 685 -20.69 6.80 -6.00
CA ILE A 685 -20.44 7.74 -7.11
C ILE A 685 -21.53 8.80 -7.18
N ALA A 686 -22.82 8.41 -7.07
CA ALA A 686 -23.93 9.35 -7.09
C ALA A 686 -23.88 10.34 -5.90
N GLN A 687 -23.57 9.87 -4.70
CA GLN A 687 -23.38 10.72 -3.52
C GLN A 687 -22.21 11.69 -3.70
N TYR A 688 -21.08 11.22 -4.23
CA TYR A 688 -19.94 12.07 -4.54
C TYR A 688 -20.31 13.15 -5.57
N ARG A 689 -21.00 12.79 -6.67
CA ARG A 689 -21.43 13.74 -7.71
C ARG A 689 -22.36 14.82 -7.18
N ALA A 690 -23.21 14.49 -6.23
CA ALA A 690 -24.13 15.46 -5.62
C ALA A 690 -23.42 16.63 -4.92
N VAL A 691 -22.19 16.42 -4.42
CA VAL A 691 -21.39 17.47 -3.76
C VAL A 691 -20.25 18.00 -4.64
N ALA A 692 -19.86 17.27 -5.68
CA ALA A 692 -18.79 17.66 -6.61
C ALA A 692 -19.26 18.55 -7.77
N GLU A 693 -20.51 19.05 -7.77
CA GLU A 693 -21.02 19.94 -8.82
C GLU A 693 -20.16 21.20 -8.97
N HIS A 694 -19.66 21.74 -7.84
CA HIS A 694 -18.76 22.88 -7.80
C HIS A 694 -17.54 22.54 -6.94
N ILE A 695 -16.39 22.44 -7.58
CA ILE A 695 -15.12 22.12 -6.90
C ILE A 695 -14.35 23.42 -6.59
N TYR A 696 -13.90 23.55 -5.36
CA TYR A 696 -12.92 24.55 -4.97
C TYR A 696 -11.56 23.89 -4.78
N VAL A 697 -10.62 24.14 -5.67
CA VAL A 697 -9.26 23.63 -5.48
C VAL A 697 -8.56 24.50 -4.44
N TYR A 698 -8.37 23.92 -3.29
CA TYR A 698 -7.79 24.58 -2.13
C TYR A 698 -6.31 24.90 -2.37
N SER A 699 -5.90 26.11 -2.03
CA SER A 699 -4.52 26.57 -2.11
C SER A 699 -4.13 27.23 -0.78
N LEU A 700 -2.83 27.30 -0.49
CA LEU A 700 -2.32 27.97 0.72
C LEU A 700 -2.66 29.47 0.79
N ASP A 701 -3.07 30.07 -0.35
CA ASP A 701 -3.61 31.43 -0.39
C ASP A 701 -4.99 31.54 0.24
N SER A 702 -5.74 30.42 0.30
CA SER A 702 -6.88 30.35 1.19
C SER A 702 -6.33 30.55 2.59
N ILE A 703 -6.91 31.48 3.36
CA ILE A 703 -6.56 31.63 4.77
C ILE A 703 -6.70 30.23 5.37
N ASP A 704 -5.57 29.57 5.63
CA ASP A 704 -5.62 28.34 6.39
C ASP A 704 -6.00 28.69 7.81
N ILE A 705 -7.33 28.75 7.97
CA ILE A 705 -7.97 29.01 9.25
C ILE A 705 -7.57 27.92 10.25
N SER A 706 -7.15 26.75 9.74
CA SER A 706 -6.72 25.64 10.59
C SER A 706 -5.31 25.79 11.16
N ASN A 707 -4.41 26.45 10.44
CA ASN A 707 -2.99 26.50 10.80
C ASN A 707 -2.50 27.87 11.33
N ALA A 708 -3.28 28.94 11.17
CA ALA A 708 -2.89 30.23 11.74
C ALA A 708 -3.22 30.27 13.25
N ALA A 709 -2.27 29.93 14.09
CA ALA A 709 -2.43 29.96 15.56
C ALA A 709 -3.08 31.25 16.08
N SER A 710 -2.73 32.40 15.48
CA SER A 710 -3.32 33.70 15.81
C SER A 710 -4.76 33.86 15.36
N LEU A 711 -5.21 33.18 14.30
CA LEU A 711 -6.62 33.20 13.88
C LEU A 711 -7.46 32.28 14.77
N GLY A 712 -6.91 31.12 15.17
CA GLY A 712 -7.52 30.25 16.17
C GLY A 712 -7.78 30.99 17.48
N ASP A 713 -6.86 31.86 17.92
CA ASP A 713 -7.06 32.72 19.10
C ASP A 713 -8.23 33.70 18.91
N ALA A 714 -8.29 34.39 17.78
CA ALA A 714 -9.39 35.31 17.48
C ALA A 714 -10.76 34.61 17.40
N ILE A 715 -10.81 33.42 16.80
CA ILE A 715 -12.01 32.58 16.75
C ILE A 715 -12.41 32.15 18.17
N ASN A 716 -11.48 31.66 18.97
CA ASN A 716 -11.76 31.21 20.34
C ASN A 716 -12.27 32.36 21.23
N ARG A 717 -11.70 33.55 21.10
CA ARG A 717 -12.16 34.74 21.79
C ARG A 717 -13.54 35.21 21.33
N TYR A 718 -13.85 35.08 20.06
CA TYR A 718 -15.21 35.31 19.55
C TYR A 718 -16.20 34.28 20.11
N LEU A 719 -15.85 33.01 20.08
CA LEU A 719 -16.69 31.93 20.61
C LEU A 719 -16.88 32.01 22.12
N SER A 720 -15.90 32.52 22.88
CA SER A 720 -16.03 32.77 24.32
C SER A 720 -16.81 34.03 24.65
N GLY A 721 -17.16 34.86 23.66
CA GLY A 721 -17.85 36.14 23.84
C GLY A 721 -16.91 37.31 24.26
N GLU A 722 -15.60 37.10 24.27
CA GLU A 722 -14.60 38.12 24.57
C GLU A 722 -14.35 39.07 23.40
N LEU A 723 -14.55 38.62 22.16
CA LEU A 723 -14.35 39.37 20.95
C LEU A 723 -15.68 39.59 20.23
N PRO A 724 -16.13 40.86 19.98
CA PRO A 724 -17.34 41.13 19.18
C PRO A 724 -17.20 40.70 17.73
N ALA A 725 -18.31 40.41 17.06
CA ALA A 725 -18.38 40.01 15.64
C ALA A 725 -17.67 41.02 14.71
N ASP A 726 -17.87 42.32 14.91
CA ASP A 726 -17.18 43.38 14.14
C ASP A 726 -15.66 43.31 14.28
N SER A 727 -15.15 42.95 15.46
CA SER A 727 -13.72 42.81 15.67
C SER A 727 -13.16 41.57 15.01
N LEU A 728 -13.89 40.45 15.02
CA LEU A 728 -13.52 39.25 14.27
C LEU A 728 -13.49 39.53 12.75
N ILE A 729 -14.52 40.20 12.23
CA ILE A 729 -14.56 40.60 10.81
C ILE A 729 -13.36 41.49 10.49
N GLY A 730 -13.04 42.46 11.33
CA GLY A 730 -11.89 43.35 11.15
C GLY A 730 -10.56 42.62 11.14
N GLU A 731 -10.42 41.55 11.94
CA GLU A 731 -9.21 40.72 11.97
C GLU A 731 -9.08 39.87 10.68
N LEU A 732 -10.19 39.27 10.22
CA LEU A 732 -10.24 38.51 8.99
C LEU A 732 -9.97 39.40 7.75
N GLU A 733 -10.56 40.61 7.70
CA GLU A 733 -10.33 41.60 6.63
C GLU A 733 -8.87 42.06 6.59
N ARG A 734 -8.28 42.34 7.72
CA ARG A 734 -6.87 42.78 7.78
C ARG A 734 -5.96 41.72 7.17
N ARG A 735 -6.18 40.46 7.47
CA ARG A 735 -5.40 39.35 6.92
C ARG A 735 -5.62 39.19 5.42
N TYR A 736 -6.87 39.32 4.98
CA TYR A 736 -7.20 39.30 3.56
C TYR A 736 -6.42 40.38 2.79
N VAL A 737 -6.45 41.65 3.28
CA VAL A 737 -5.75 42.76 2.65
C VAL A 737 -4.23 42.60 2.67
N MET A 738 -3.66 42.13 3.80
CA MET A 738 -2.21 41.91 3.91
C MET A 738 -1.73 40.89 2.86
N ARG A 739 -2.44 39.74 2.71
CA ARG A 739 -2.06 38.75 1.70
C ARG A 739 -2.23 39.26 0.28
N ALA A 740 -3.29 39.99 -0.03
CA ALA A 740 -3.45 40.63 -1.34
C ALA A 740 -2.30 41.61 -1.68
N GLN A 741 -1.68 42.22 -0.67
CA GLN A 741 -0.52 43.09 -0.83
C GLN A 741 0.79 42.29 -1.00
N GLU A 742 0.92 41.13 -0.40
CA GLU A 742 2.10 40.27 -0.55
C GLU A 742 2.18 39.58 -1.92
N GLN A 743 1.01 39.43 -2.59
CA GLN A 743 0.89 38.83 -3.92
C GLN A 743 1.12 39.84 -5.09
N ASN A 744 1.08 41.15 -4.83
CA ASN A 744 1.37 42.21 -5.80
C ASN A 744 2.81 42.73 -5.62
#